data_7f457145c50764bf3c079f13191dc727
#
_entry.id   7f457145c50764bf3c079f13191dc727
#
_cell.length_a   1.000
_cell.length_b   1.000
_cell.length_c   1.000
_cell.angle_alpha   90.00
_cell.angle_beta   90.00
_cell.angle_gamma   90.00
#
_symmetry.space_group_name_H-M   'P 1'
#
loop_
_entity.id
_entity.type
_entity.pdbx_description
1 polymer ?
#
loop_
_entity_poly.entity_id
_entity_poly.type
_entity_poly.pdbx_seq_one_letter_code
_entity_poly.pdbx_strand_id
1 'polypeptide(L)'
;MRWIFLAFCASIFLCCSDSGTSSPSVSHSFIQEDAKHVGMMLVNSKDSSVKLSSRLTVEFTYIFSIDKHEVTREEYAKYIKTAHFDYPPFPVSDITFFDAILFANEKSKSENLDTAYSYISASFDSDGHCTGMVGYEFHADRDAYRLPTEAEWTLVASHSWNPSNAWTAENSNYTLQLPCTADTLNGFCDFTGNAMEWVNDWMGDLRDTTVTNYAGASDGGNIGERIIKGGCYRNEASRITLDTRSDVYTVTSSTKAFYIGFRLAFGKIPNAVWMSKKGNVTSSPINILPTSAQLKSLTNTHQNKLVFRNDETSNIAIVNFSSGKANVREIEDSVDAYHPTLSPDGKYVAFSTKYEGISGESELFVRRVDSLEADKIKLEVQSAAIPRWRVTNADTEIVYITTAENNSDQAIWEKKSTWSVPFANGKFGTPKKLYDGSFNGGVSTDGKFAVSGASLLRTNVNGKNSIWYNNEQACNVSLSDLTKQTLFLDFAGNTGKNFAGHQYTTHEQLLIADSTGELIKMIPAPKGYTFDHTEWVHNSGNLAVATLTSIDGTHPKIVLVNTNDSSITEIASGAELWHPDLWTGVLQNFETALDVDSAGMYELDSPFTGDMSPMNTRYDLEMLYKYRDSINVLVSGSSRPWAGIDPLVLNKNPDIFSINAANPAVDLSVAKRILFHYGFNFLPKLKVVTVSLDLDILFQRHYELPSFWDVIYLKSPGFIYDEAHEFWPNGYPQGLYELTRDSYGSDEQSRSNEQDRLGHKFTPDDGWQGNPIYIDSTYMDAEVPNPENMLIAEIEDFIKEAESKNLYLIGIIFPQSPDYKETGSFGRYGLRRSVAEKMIAMLKGYEEKYPHFILMDENQMGMHDYGDEMAFNCDHLSYKGAEKLTKRLDSLIQTLNIEWNK
;
A
#
# COMPACT_ATOMS: atom_id res chain seq x y z
N MET A 1 -41.38 8.49 -40.16
CA MET A 1 -42.84 8.38 -40.33
C MET A 1 -43.41 7.82 -39.04
N ARG A 2 -44.03 8.69 -38.24
CA ARG A 2 -45.45 8.70 -37.79
C ARG A 2 -45.78 7.47 -36.90
N TRP A 3 -46.34 7.52 -35.69
CA TRP A 3 -47.25 8.53 -35.07
C TRP A 3 -47.26 8.40 -33.52
N ILE A 4 -47.54 9.52 -32.89
CA ILE A 4 -47.86 9.81 -31.48
C ILE A 4 -49.30 9.33 -31.21
N PHE A 5 -49.59 8.85 -29.98
CA PHE A 5 -50.91 9.03 -29.36
C PHE A 5 -50.77 9.28 -27.84
N LEU A 6 -51.17 10.51 -27.46
CA LEU A 6 -51.58 10.90 -26.12
C LEU A 6 -53.05 10.47 -25.90
N ALA A 7 -53.37 10.09 -24.69
CA ALA A 7 -54.78 10.14 -24.21
C ALA A 7 -54.78 10.53 -22.71
N PHE A 8 -55.28 11.72 -22.49
CA PHE A 8 -55.80 12.21 -21.21
C PHE A 8 -57.12 11.54 -20.88
N CYS A 9 -57.41 11.20 -19.62
CA CYS A 9 -58.75 11.18 -19.06
C CYS A 9 -58.73 11.51 -17.57
N ALA A 10 -59.55 12.49 -17.22
CA ALA A 10 -59.72 13.06 -15.92
C ALA A 10 -60.81 12.35 -15.08
N SER A 11 -60.60 12.35 -13.80
CA SER A 11 -61.49 12.52 -12.65
C SER A 11 -62.93 11.99 -12.70
N ILE A 12 -63.31 11.21 -11.70
CA ILE A 12 -64.57 11.37 -10.97
C ILE A 12 -64.34 10.87 -9.53
N PHE A 13 -64.63 11.75 -8.56
CA PHE A 13 -64.79 11.47 -7.14
C PHE A 13 -66.09 10.72 -6.88
N LEU A 14 -66.04 9.65 -6.12
CA LEU A 14 -67.19 9.14 -5.37
C LEU A 14 -66.76 8.79 -3.95
N CYS A 15 -67.27 9.52 -2.98
CA CYS A 15 -67.25 9.14 -1.57
C CYS A 15 -68.11 7.93 -1.33
N CYS A 16 -67.51 6.88 -0.72
CA CYS A 16 -68.26 5.97 0.12
C CYS A 16 -67.50 5.73 1.43
N SER A 17 -68.11 6.09 2.53
CA SER A 17 -67.69 5.81 3.87
C SER A 17 -67.86 4.33 4.14
N ASP A 18 -66.78 3.63 4.48
CA ASP A 18 -66.81 2.39 5.21
C ASP A 18 -65.82 2.38 6.35
N SER A 19 -66.34 2.14 7.53
CA SER A 19 -65.64 2.01 8.78
C SER A 19 -64.89 0.71 8.82
N GLY A 20 -63.58 0.77 8.40
CA GLY A 20 -62.60 -0.34 8.54
C GLY A 20 -61.62 0.01 9.63
N THR A 21 -61.53 -0.81 10.65
CA THR A 21 -60.56 -0.75 11.73
C THR A 21 -59.15 -0.65 11.14
N SER A 22 -58.56 0.53 11.21
CA SER A 22 -57.13 0.72 10.91
C SER A 22 -56.30 0.03 12.00
N SER A 23 -55.60 -1.03 11.67
CA SER A 23 -54.42 -1.46 12.44
C SER A 23 -53.46 -0.25 12.53
N PRO A 24 -52.91 0.04 13.71
CA PRO A 24 -51.97 1.13 13.81
C PRO A 24 -50.73 0.77 12.93
N SER A 25 -50.49 1.61 11.91
CA SER A 25 -49.17 1.58 11.24
C SER A 25 -48.14 1.98 12.29
N VAL A 26 -47.37 1.04 12.78
CA VAL A 26 -46.25 1.30 13.64
C VAL A 26 -45.28 2.13 12.75
N SER A 27 -45.26 3.43 12.94
CA SER A 27 -44.18 4.24 12.39
C SER A 27 -42.92 3.87 13.14
N HIS A 28 -42.10 2.99 12.56
CA HIS A 28 -40.80 2.73 13.11
C HIS A 28 -39.96 4.02 13.04
N SER A 29 -39.43 4.46 14.19
CA SER A 29 -38.47 5.54 14.23
C SER A 29 -37.26 5.19 13.39
N PHE A 30 -36.59 6.17 12.76
CA PHE A 30 -35.37 5.96 11.95
C PHE A 30 -34.27 5.33 12.80
N ILE A 31 -34.15 5.70 14.08
CA ILE A 31 -33.22 5.17 15.06
C ILE A 31 -34.02 4.67 16.27
N GLN A 32 -33.73 3.47 16.76
CA GLN A 32 -34.30 2.87 17.96
C GLN A 32 -33.31 1.95 18.64
N GLU A 33 -33.54 1.65 19.94
CA GLU A 33 -32.71 0.66 20.64
C GLU A 33 -32.79 -0.72 19.96
N ASP A 34 -31.65 -1.38 19.78
CA ASP A 34 -31.64 -2.76 19.30
C ASP A 34 -31.93 -3.71 20.46
N ALA A 35 -33.12 -4.29 20.46
CA ALA A 35 -33.53 -5.24 21.50
C ALA A 35 -32.73 -6.57 21.49
N LYS A 36 -32.03 -6.87 20.39
CA LYS A 36 -31.24 -8.11 20.24
C LYS A 36 -29.78 -7.91 20.61
N HIS A 37 -29.21 -6.77 20.27
CA HIS A 37 -27.79 -6.47 20.46
C HIS A 37 -27.62 -5.35 21.50
N VAL A 38 -27.40 -5.75 22.74
CA VAL A 38 -27.30 -4.82 23.88
C VAL A 38 -26.15 -3.84 23.66
N GLY A 39 -26.45 -2.56 23.83
CA GLY A 39 -25.48 -1.47 23.61
C GLY A 39 -25.50 -0.88 22.20
N MET A 40 -26.27 -1.46 21.28
CA MET A 40 -26.41 -0.96 19.91
C MET A 40 -27.76 -0.27 19.66
N MET A 41 -27.78 0.53 18.61
CA MET A 41 -29.00 1.15 18.07
C MET A 41 -29.29 0.55 16.69
N LEU A 42 -30.54 0.18 16.45
CA LEU A 42 -31.02 -0.23 15.14
C LEU A 42 -31.33 1.00 14.28
N VAL A 43 -30.74 1.04 13.10
CA VAL A 43 -30.89 2.11 12.11
C VAL A 43 -31.75 1.59 10.95
N ASN A 44 -32.91 2.18 10.77
CA ASN A 44 -33.83 1.89 9.67
C ASN A 44 -33.38 2.63 8.40
N SER A 45 -32.20 2.29 7.89
CA SER A 45 -31.53 2.94 6.76
C SER A 45 -32.14 2.61 5.41
N LYS A 46 -32.97 1.58 5.31
CA LYS A 46 -33.59 1.17 4.04
C LYS A 46 -34.34 2.35 3.41
N ASP A 47 -34.10 2.54 2.11
CA ASP A 47 -34.65 3.64 1.30
C ASP A 47 -34.17 5.05 1.74
N SER A 48 -33.12 5.14 2.56
CA SER A 48 -32.43 6.38 2.90
C SER A 48 -31.18 6.56 2.06
N SER A 49 -30.61 7.76 2.10
CA SER A 49 -29.34 8.06 1.45
C SER A 49 -28.49 9.02 2.28
N VAL A 50 -27.19 8.98 2.06
CA VAL A 50 -26.21 9.91 2.63
C VAL A 50 -25.26 10.41 1.55
N LYS A 51 -24.75 11.62 1.74
CA LYS A 51 -23.79 12.21 0.81
C LYS A 51 -22.41 12.26 1.47
N LEU A 52 -21.44 11.61 0.87
CA LEU A 52 -20.05 11.61 1.32
C LEU A 52 -19.30 12.77 0.66
N SER A 53 -18.71 13.65 1.49
CA SER A 53 -17.93 14.83 1.08
C SER A 53 -18.61 15.66 -0.03
N SER A 54 -19.92 15.78 0.03
CA SER A 54 -20.73 16.50 -0.96
C SER A 54 -20.62 16.01 -2.41
N ARG A 55 -20.04 14.81 -2.61
CA ARG A 55 -19.82 14.19 -3.94
C ARG A 55 -20.62 12.91 -4.11
N LEU A 56 -20.23 11.83 -3.45
CA LEU A 56 -20.84 10.53 -3.63
C LEU A 56 -22.14 10.42 -2.85
N THR A 57 -23.26 10.14 -3.52
CA THR A 57 -24.52 9.78 -2.88
C THR A 57 -24.58 8.28 -2.70
N VAL A 58 -24.74 7.81 -1.46
CA VAL A 58 -24.91 6.40 -1.14
C VAL A 58 -26.35 6.12 -0.74
N GLU A 59 -27.00 5.20 -1.44
CA GLU A 59 -28.36 4.73 -1.14
C GLU A 59 -28.29 3.39 -0.39
N PHE A 60 -29.20 3.19 0.57
CA PHE A 60 -29.25 1.98 1.40
C PHE A 60 -30.50 1.14 1.10
N THR A 61 -30.30 -0.16 0.87
CA THR A 61 -31.41 -1.14 0.70
C THR A 61 -31.62 -2.03 1.92
N TYR A 62 -30.88 -1.81 3.00
CA TYR A 62 -30.84 -2.66 4.19
C TYR A 62 -30.94 -1.83 5.48
N ILE A 63 -31.10 -2.53 6.60
CA ILE A 63 -31.02 -1.98 7.95
C ILE A 63 -29.81 -2.57 8.66
N PHE A 64 -29.23 -1.85 9.60
CA PHE A 64 -28.09 -2.31 10.39
C PHE A 64 -28.18 -1.79 11.82
N SER A 65 -27.43 -2.38 12.74
CA SER A 65 -27.22 -1.84 14.07
C SER A 65 -25.81 -1.26 14.22
N ILE A 66 -25.64 -0.29 15.09
CA ILE A 66 -24.36 0.36 15.36
C ILE A 66 -24.23 0.68 16.85
N ASP A 67 -23.02 0.58 17.43
CA ASP A 67 -22.78 0.87 18.83
C ASP A 67 -23.17 2.30 19.21
N LYS A 68 -23.75 2.46 20.40
CA LYS A 68 -24.16 3.78 20.94
C LYS A 68 -22.99 4.71 21.16
N HIS A 69 -21.85 4.19 21.52
CA HIS A 69 -20.59 4.88 21.82
C HIS A 69 -19.39 4.11 21.30
N GLU A 70 -18.22 4.70 21.39
CA GLU A 70 -16.94 4.04 21.11
C GLU A 70 -16.76 2.81 22.02
N VAL A 71 -16.15 1.74 21.52
CA VAL A 71 -15.84 0.56 22.33
C VAL A 71 -14.90 0.96 23.47
N THR A 72 -15.27 0.60 24.69
CA THR A 72 -14.48 0.90 25.88
C THR A 72 -13.38 -0.14 26.11
N ARG A 73 -12.36 0.23 26.88
CA ARG A 73 -11.28 -0.69 27.31
C ARG A 73 -11.82 -1.90 28.07
N GLU A 74 -12.87 -1.69 28.88
CA GLU A 74 -13.56 -2.78 29.57
C GLU A 74 -14.24 -3.74 28.61
N GLU A 75 -14.93 -3.23 27.59
CA GLU A 75 -15.58 -4.06 26.56
C GLU A 75 -14.54 -4.79 25.71
N TYR A 76 -13.48 -4.11 25.33
CA TYR A 76 -12.38 -4.69 24.55
C TYR A 76 -11.73 -5.88 25.30
N ALA A 77 -11.42 -5.72 26.58
CA ALA A 77 -10.81 -6.75 27.41
C ALA A 77 -11.72 -7.99 27.65
N LYS A 78 -13.03 -7.91 27.40
CA LYS A 78 -13.91 -9.08 27.47
C LYS A 78 -13.56 -10.13 26.42
N TYR A 79 -13.14 -9.70 25.24
CA TYR A 79 -12.90 -10.55 24.07
C TYR A 79 -11.42 -10.73 23.77
N ILE A 80 -10.61 -9.69 23.95
CA ILE A 80 -9.15 -9.73 23.74
C ILE A 80 -8.46 -9.90 25.08
N LYS A 81 -8.16 -11.15 25.42
CA LYS A 81 -7.69 -11.56 26.76
C LYS A 81 -6.28 -11.12 27.12
N THR A 82 -5.47 -10.74 26.13
CA THR A 82 -4.10 -10.24 26.33
C THR A 82 -4.07 -8.76 26.68
N ALA A 83 -5.17 -8.04 26.49
CA ALA A 83 -5.26 -6.61 26.76
C ALA A 83 -5.41 -6.34 28.28
N HIS A 84 -4.53 -5.51 28.81
CA HIS A 84 -4.59 -4.99 30.17
C HIS A 84 -4.58 -3.46 30.12
N PHE A 85 -5.65 -2.84 30.63
CA PHE A 85 -5.78 -1.39 30.64
C PHE A 85 -5.92 -0.85 32.06
N ASP A 86 -5.22 0.24 32.33
CA ASP A 86 -5.57 1.15 33.41
C ASP A 86 -6.82 1.94 32.98
N TYR A 87 -7.72 2.24 33.89
CA TYR A 87 -8.95 3.00 33.59
C TYR A 87 -9.88 2.35 32.54
N PRO A 88 -10.51 1.20 32.85
CA PRO A 88 -11.36 0.42 31.93
C PRO A 88 -12.51 1.14 31.23
N PRO A 89 -13.20 2.14 31.82
CA PRO A 89 -14.39 2.74 31.19
C PRO A 89 -14.09 3.74 30.06
N PHE A 90 -12.82 4.10 29.82
CA PHE A 90 -12.48 4.99 28.71
C PHE A 90 -12.55 4.27 27.37
N PRO A 91 -12.73 4.99 26.24
CA PRO A 91 -12.61 4.39 24.92
C PRO A 91 -11.30 3.64 24.74
N VAL A 92 -11.34 2.48 24.08
CA VAL A 92 -10.10 1.82 23.68
C VAL A 92 -9.46 2.63 22.56
N SER A 93 -8.18 2.84 22.67
CA SER A 93 -7.36 3.54 21.67
C SER A 93 -5.97 2.94 21.62
N ASP A 94 -5.11 3.46 20.78
CA ASP A 94 -3.79 2.89 20.50
C ASP A 94 -3.87 1.46 19.98
N ILE A 95 -4.81 1.24 19.08
CA ILE A 95 -5.11 -0.03 18.44
C ILE A 95 -5.07 0.11 16.93
N THR A 96 -4.67 -0.94 16.24
CA THR A 96 -4.65 -0.99 14.79
C THR A 96 -6.05 -1.28 14.22
N PHE A 97 -6.24 -1.05 12.92
CA PHE A 97 -7.43 -1.53 12.22
C PHE A 97 -7.58 -3.05 12.37
N PHE A 98 -6.47 -3.79 12.31
CA PHE A 98 -6.50 -5.25 12.48
C PHE A 98 -6.92 -5.68 13.88
N ASP A 99 -6.53 -4.94 14.92
CA ASP A 99 -6.99 -5.20 16.30
C ASP A 99 -8.50 -5.03 16.41
N ALA A 100 -9.05 -3.98 15.78
CA ALA A 100 -10.50 -3.73 15.81
C ALA A 100 -11.29 -4.84 15.09
N ILE A 101 -10.81 -5.36 13.96
CA ILE A 101 -11.48 -6.47 13.28
C ILE A 101 -11.31 -7.81 14.00
N LEU A 102 -10.19 -8.05 14.69
CA LEU A 102 -10.04 -9.21 15.57
C LEU A 102 -11.05 -9.17 16.70
N PHE A 103 -11.25 -8.01 17.33
CA PHE A 103 -12.26 -7.82 18.35
C PHE A 103 -13.67 -8.10 17.80
N ALA A 104 -14.03 -7.58 16.62
CA ALA A 104 -15.32 -7.84 15.98
C ALA A 104 -15.55 -9.34 15.74
N ASN A 105 -14.52 -10.04 15.26
CA ASN A 105 -14.57 -11.49 15.06
C ASN A 105 -14.75 -12.27 16.38
N GLU A 106 -13.99 -11.92 17.42
CA GLU A 106 -14.10 -12.59 18.73
C GLU A 106 -15.48 -12.35 19.38
N LYS A 107 -16.02 -11.15 19.25
CA LYS A 107 -17.40 -10.85 19.70
C LYS A 107 -18.42 -11.71 18.94
N SER A 108 -18.31 -11.78 17.60
CA SER A 108 -19.18 -12.64 16.78
C SER A 108 -19.11 -14.11 17.19
N LYS A 109 -17.91 -14.67 17.33
CA LYS A 109 -17.69 -16.06 17.78
C LYS A 109 -18.29 -16.32 19.16
N SER A 110 -18.20 -15.37 20.10
CA SER A 110 -18.74 -15.51 21.44
C SER A 110 -20.26 -15.64 21.47
N GLU A 111 -20.91 -15.13 20.43
CA GLU A 111 -22.37 -15.20 20.23
C GLU A 111 -22.79 -16.31 19.25
N ASN A 112 -21.86 -17.18 18.84
CA ASN A 112 -22.03 -18.25 17.86
C ASN A 112 -22.50 -17.74 16.47
N LEU A 113 -22.04 -16.57 16.08
CA LEU A 113 -22.25 -15.98 14.76
C LEU A 113 -21.08 -16.29 13.84
N ASP A 114 -21.30 -16.20 12.52
CA ASP A 114 -20.22 -16.12 11.55
C ASP A 114 -19.37 -14.87 11.80
N THR A 115 -18.15 -14.86 11.26
CA THR A 115 -17.27 -13.70 11.35
C THR A 115 -17.31 -12.87 10.07
N ALA A 116 -17.33 -11.56 10.18
CA ALA A 116 -17.28 -10.66 9.03
C ALA A 116 -15.92 -10.66 8.33
N TYR A 117 -14.87 -11.10 9.01
CA TYR A 117 -13.51 -11.09 8.46
C TYR A 117 -12.89 -12.49 8.52
N SER A 118 -12.23 -12.89 7.45
CA SER A 118 -11.36 -14.07 7.41
C SER A 118 -9.93 -13.69 7.07
N TYR A 119 -8.99 -14.54 7.48
CA TYR A 119 -7.56 -14.38 7.17
C TYR A 119 -6.85 -15.74 7.35
N ILE A 120 -5.72 -15.91 6.70
CA ILE A 120 -4.90 -17.14 6.77
C ILE A 120 -3.98 -17.08 8.00
N SER A 121 -3.32 -15.96 8.23
CA SER A 121 -2.45 -15.74 9.39
C SER A 121 -2.40 -14.27 9.79
N ALA A 122 -2.02 -14.01 11.05
CA ALA A 122 -1.86 -12.68 11.60
C ALA A 122 -0.46 -12.53 12.20
N SER A 123 0.13 -11.35 12.05
CA SER A 123 1.42 -10.96 12.65
C SER A 123 1.18 -9.94 13.74
N PHE A 124 1.95 -10.03 14.82
CA PHE A 124 1.80 -9.16 15.99
C PHE A 124 3.14 -8.51 16.33
N ASP A 125 3.10 -7.29 16.83
CA ASP A 125 4.25 -6.60 17.41
C ASP A 125 4.56 -7.11 18.84
N SER A 126 5.63 -6.57 19.45
CA SER A 126 6.04 -6.94 20.82
C SER A 126 4.99 -6.62 21.88
N ASP A 127 4.11 -5.66 21.63
CA ASP A 127 3.08 -5.20 22.55
C ASP A 127 1.77 -5.98 22.36
N GLY A 128 1.73 -6.87 21.36
CA GLY A 128 0.61 -7.74 21.07
C GLY A 128 -0.43 -7.15 20.12
N HIS A 129 -0.13 -6.03 19.44
CA HIS A 129 -0.98 -5.46 18.41
C HIS A 129 -0.80 -6.18 17.09
N CYS A 130 -1.90 -6.43 16.41
CA CYS A 130 -1.86 -7.04 15.09
C CYS A 130 -1.39 -6.03 14.04
N THR A 131 -0.23 -6.25 13.44
CA THR A 131 0.39 -5.37 12.45
C THR A 131 0.23 -5.84 11.02
N GLY A 132 -0.26 -7.05 10.80
CA GLY A 132 -0.50 -7.59 9.47
C GLY A 132 -1.39 -8.80 9.45
N MET A 133 -2.15 -8.96 8.36
CA MET A 133 -2.97 -10.14 8.09
C MET A 133 -2.76 -10.60 6.67
N VAL A 134 -2.50 -11.88 6.53
CA VAL A 134 -2.37 -12.55 5.23
C VAL A 134 -3.70 -13.14 4.84
N GLY A 135 -4.09 -12.97 3.58
CA GLY A 135 -5.38 -13.47 3.09
C GLY A 135 -6.57 -12.80 3.79
N TYR A 136 -6.41 -11.54 4.19
CA TYR A 136 -7.50 -10.74 4.73
C TYR A 136 -8.62 -10.61 3.71
N GLU A 137 -9.85 -10.91 4.15
CA GLU A 137 -11.05 -10.78 3.35
C GLU A 137 -12.22 -10.27 4.20
N PHE A 138 -12.96 -9.30 3.67
CA PHE A 138 -14.17 -8.77 4.29
C PHE A 138 -15.41 -9.38 3.61
N HIS A 139 -16.21 -10.11 4.38
CA HIS A 139 -17.44 -10.76 3.97
C HIS A 139 -18.66 -9.88 4.31
N ALA A 140 -19.00 -8.98 3.42
CA ALA A 140 -20.08 -8.02 3.62
C ALA A 140 -21.47 -8.68 3.72
N ASP A 141 -21.64 -9.89 3.21
CA ASP A 141 -22.89 -10.65 3.17
C ASP A 141 -23.22 -11.43 4.46
N ARG A 142 -22.35 -11.36 5.49
CA ARG A 142 -22.52 -12.08 6.76
C ARG A 142 -23.23 -11.24 7.80
N ASP A 143 -24.17 -11.86 8.54
CA ASP A 143 -24.78 -11.27 9.73
C ASP A 143 -23.81 -11.40 10.92
N ALA A 144 -22.92 -10.43 11.07
CA ALA A 144 -21.81 -10.44 12.02
C ALA A 144 -21.48 -9.04 12.54
N TYR A 145 -20.74 -8.98 13.66
CA TYR A 145 -20.10 -7.73 14.10
C TYR A 145 -18.96 -7.38 13.17
N ARG A 146 -18.87 -6.08 12.82
CA ARG A 146 -17.85 -5.53 11.93
C ARG A 146 -17.64 -4.05 12.20
N LEU A 147 -16.63 -3.46 11.60
CA LEU A 147 -16.54 -2.01 11.55
C LEU A 147 -17.67 -1.44 10.65
N PRO A 148 -18.22 -0.27 10.95
CA PRO A 148 -19.15 0.41 10.05
C PRO A 148 -18.44 0.78 8.76
N THR A 149 -19.16 0.82 7.64
CA THR A 149 -18.65 1.50 6.44
C THR A 149 -18.65 3.02 6.66
N GLU A 150 -17.83 3.75 5.89
CA GLU A 150 -17.84 5.20 5.91
C GLU A 150 -19.27 5.77 5.69
N ALA A 151 -20.02 5.15 4.79
CA ALA A 151 -21.39 5.55 4.49
C ALA A 151 -22.34 5.33 5.68
N GLU A 152 -22.29 4.17 6.33
CA GLU A 152 -23.07 3.86 7.52
C GLU A 152 -22.74 4.81 8.68
N TRP A 153 -21.43 4.99 8.94
CA TRP A 153 -20.95 5.91 9.97
C TRP A 153 -21.44 7.34 9.71
N THR A 154 -21.27 7.84 8.46
CA THR A 154 -21.66 9.20 8.09
C THR A 154 -23.18 9.39 8.13
N LEU A 155 -23.96 8.38 7.73
CA LEU A 155 -25.43 8.43 7.82
C LEU A 155 -25.87 8.64 9.27
N VAL A 156 -25.37 7.84 10.21
CA VAL A 156 -25.72 7.95 11.63
C VAL A 156 -25.20 9.23 12.25
N ALA A 157 -23.93 9.54 11.98
CA ALA A 157 -23.30 10.76 12.46
C ALA A 157 -24.06 12.03 12.01
N SER A 158 -24.59 12.05 10.77
CA SER A 158 -25.36 13.19 10.27
C SER A 158 -26.61 13.53 11.12
N HIS A 159 -27.14 12.54 11.84
CA HIS A 159 -28.27 12.69 12.76
C HIS A 159 -27.85 13.00 14.21
N SER A 160 -26.55 12.85 14.51
CA SER A 160 -25.99 12.97 15.86
C SER A 160 -24.83 13.97 15.93
N TRP A 161 -24.58 14.73 14.85
CA TRP A 161 -23.44 15.63 14.74
C TRP A 161 -23.59 16.86 15.61
N ASN A 162 -22.70 17.05 16.59
CA ASN A 162 -22.81 18.15 17.57
C ASN A 162 -21.43 18.65 18.04
N PRO A 163 -20.65 19.32 17.20
CA PRO A 163 -19.31 19.78 17.58
C PRO A 163 -19.32 20.79 18.75
N SER A 164 -20.43 21.47 18.99
CA SER A 164 -20.54 22.44 20.07
C SER A 164 -20.61 21.83 21.48
N ASN A 165 -20.89 20.53 21.56
CA ASN A 165 -21.00 19.79 22.84
C ASN A 165 -20.18 18.49 22.80
N ALA A 166 -19.15 18.45 21.97
CA ALA A 166 -18.25 17.31 21.82
C ALA A 166 -17.01 17.48 22.71
N TRP A 167 -16.32 16.39 22.99
CA TRP A 167 -14.99 16.40 23.60
C TRP A 167 -13.94 16.76 22.56
N THR A 168 -13.46 18.00 22.62
CA THR A 168 -12.52 18.60 21.67
C THR A 168 -11.36 19.25 22.42
N ALA A 169 -10.44 19.87 21.72
CA ALA A 169 -9.28 20.53 22.32
C ALA A 169 -9.68 21.60 23.36
N GLU A 170 -10.84 22.24 23.18
CA GLU A 170 -11.29 23.32 24.04
C GLU A 170 -11.76 22.87 25.43
N ASN A 171 -12.12 21.59 25.61
CA ASN A 171 -12.76 21.15 26.86
C ASN A 171 -12.30 19.80 27.41
N SER A 172 -11.51 19.02 26.65
CA SER A 172 -11.07 17.68 27.03
C SER A 172 -9.80 17.64 27.90
N ASN A 173 -9.12 18.77 28.09
CA ASN A 173 -7.75 18.83 28.65
C ASN A 173 -6.76 17.94 27.87
N TYR A 174 -6.97 17.78 26.56
CA TYR A 174 -6.16 16.94 25.67
C TYR A 174 -6.04 15.47 26.12
N THR A 175 -7.10 14.94 26.70
CA THR A 175 -7.17 13.52 27.09
C THR A 175 -8.52 12.92 26.68
N LEU A 176 -8.52 11.61 26.44
CA LEU A 176 -9.76 10.86 26.24
C LEU A 176 -10.68 11.04 27.44
N GLN A 177 -11.97 11.18 27.16
CA GLN A 177 -13.01 11.34 28.13
C GLN A 177 -13.91 10.10 28.20
N LEU A 178 -14.65 9.97 29.29
CA LEU A 178 -15.63 8.89 29.41
C LEU A 178 -16.70 9.01 28.34
N PRO A 179 -17.08 7.94 27.65
CA PRO A 179 -18.13 7.97 26.66
C PRO A 179 -19.45 8.51 27.24
N CYS A 180 -20.22 9.20 26.42
CA CYS A 180 -21.54 9.73 26.75
C CYS A 180 -21.56 10.77 27.89
N THR A 181 -20.46 11.43 28.16
CA THR A 181 -20.42 12.47 29.23
C THR A 181 -20.56 13.90 28.69
N ALA A 182 -20.39 14.12 27.41
CA ALA A 182 -20.62 15.44 26.76
C ALA A 182 -21.67 15.36 25.67
N ASP A 183 -21.42 14.67 24.57
CA ASP A 183 -22.25 14.61 23.39
C ASP A 183 -23.20 13.40 23.44
N THR A 184 -24.48 13.65 23.66
CA THR A 184 -25.53 12.62 23.61
C THR A 184 -26.71 13.16 22.80
N LEU A 185 -26.85 12.66 21.57
CA LEU A 185 -27.91 13.06 20.66
C LEU A 185 -28.50 11.84 19.95
N ASN A 186 -29.86 11.76 19.95
CA ASN A 186 -30.61 10.67 19.34
C ASN A 186 -30.22 9.25 19.85
N GLY A 187 -29.72 9.14 21.09
CA GLY A 187 -29.30 7.89 21.72
C GLY A 187 -27.86 7.45 21.39
N PHE A 188 -27.13 8.28 20.66
CA PHE A 188 -25.72 8.08 20.36
C PHE A 188 -24.83 9.08 21.09
N CYS A 189 -23.59 8.69 21.28
CA CYS A 189 -22.56 9.52 21.91
C CYS A 189 -21.30 9.55 21.04
N ASP A 190 -20.58 10.67 21.15
CA ASP A 190 -19.20 10.81 20.73
C ASP A 190 -18.91 10.47 19.25
N PHE A 191 -19.91 10.71 18.35
CA PHE A 191 -19.64 10.75 16.90
C PHE A 191 -18.81 11.98 16.50
N THR A 192 -18.74 12.94 17.38
CA THR A 192 -17.95 14.16 17.21
C THR A 192 -16.93 14.26 18.33
N GLY A 193 -15.65 14.30 18.00
CA GLY A 193 -14.58 14.43 19.00
C GLY A 193 -14.28 13.13 19.76
N ASN A 194 -13.76 13.23 20.96
CA ASN A 194 -13.26 12.18 21.82
C ASN A 194 -12.18 11.30 21.16
N ALA A 195 -12.51 10.20 20.49
CA ALA A 195 -11.58 9.44 19.68
C ALA A 195 -11.96 9.43 18.19
N MET A 196 -10.99 9.49 17.30
CA MET A 196 -11.23 9.14 15.90
C MET A 196 -11.57 7.67 15.79
N GLU A 197 -12.41 7.32 14.82
CA GLU A 197 -12.93 5.97 14.71
C GLU A 197 -12.57 5.30 13.40
N TRP A 198 -11.99 4.09 13.49
CA TRP A 198 -11.80 3.22 12.34
C TRP A 198 -13.15 2.92 11.68
N VAL A 199 -13.21 3.07 10.36
CA VAL A 199 -14.27 2.49 9.52
C VAL A 199 -13.69 1.43 8.60
N ASN A 200 -14.55 0.61 8.00
CA ASN A 200 -14.11 -0.56 7.24
C ASN A 200 -13.39 -0.21 5.93
N ASP A 201 -13.62 0.96 5.40
CA ASP A 201 -13.29 1.34 4.04
C ASP A 201 -11.79 1.58 3.83
N TRP A 202 -11.32 1.25 2.62
CA TRP A 202 -10.12 1.82 2.08
C TRP A 202 -10.35 3.28 1.66
N MET A 203 -9.31 4.11 1.78
CA MET A 203 -9.35 5.47 1.23
C MET A 203 -9.42 5.42 -0.30
N GLY A 204 -10.38 6.11 -0.87
CA GLY A 204 -10.54 6.24 -2.33
C GLY A 204 -11.15 7.57 -2.72
N ASP A 205 -10.99 7.93 -3.99
CA ASP A 205 -11.55 9.15 -4.57
C ASP A 205 -13.08 9.06 -4.67
N LEU A 206 -13.77 10.01 -4.06
CA LEU A 206 -15.23 10.13 -4.18
C LEU A 206 -15.61 10.83 -5.48
N ARG A 207 -16.59 10.27 -6.20
CA ARG A 207 -17.09 10.80 -7.48
C ARG A 207 -18.47 11.40 -7.30
N ASP A 208 -18.83 12.35 -8.15
CA ASP A 208 -20.19 12.93 -8.18
C ASP A 208 -21.15 11.97 -8.91
N THR A 209 -21.56 10.95 -8.17
CA THR A 209 -22.45 9.88 -8.65
C THR A 209 -23.29 9.32 -7.50
N THR A 210 -24.21 8.41 -7.83
CA THR A 210 -25.02 7.68 -6.85
C THR A 210 -24.69 6.20 -6.92
N VAL A 211 -24.43 5.57 -5.76
CA VAL A 211 -24.11 4.16 -5.62
C VAL A 211 -24.97 3.54 -4.53
N THR A 212 -25.49 2.35 -4.75
CA THR A 212 -26.29 1.62 -3.76
C THR A 212 -25.40 0.67 -2.97
N ASN A 213 -25.53 0.67 -1.63
CA ASN A 213 -24.81 -0.24 -0.71
C ASN A 213 -23.27 -0.17 -0.85
N TYR A 214 -22.74 1.03 -0.94
CA TYR A 214 -21.30 1.29 -1.06
C TYR A 214 -20.52 0.84 0.16
N ALA A 215 -19.47 0.07 -0.04
CA ALA A 215 -18.60 -0.51 0.99
C ALA A 215 -17.12 -0.08 0.89
N GLY A 216 -16.82 1.00 0.16
CA GLY A 216 -15.50 1.60 0.08
C GLY A 216 -14.84 1.56 -1.29
N ALA A 217 -13.57 1.90 -1.35
CA ALA A 217 -12.75 1.76 -2.55
C ALA A 217 -12.46 0.27 -2.83
N SER A 218 -12.27 -0.07 -4.11
CA SER A 218 -11.98 -1.44 -4.55
C SER A 218 -10.60 -1.95 -4.11
N ASP A 219 -9.67 -1.05 -3.84
CA ASP A 219 -8.32 -1.36 -3.38
C ASP A 219 -7.79 -0.27 -2.44
N GLY A 220 -6.68 -0.56 -1.75
CA GLY A 220 -6.03 0.38 -0.83
C GLY A 220 -5.05 1.34 -1.51
N GLY A 221 -4.97 1.35 -2.83
CA GLY A 221 -4.00 2.14 -3.56
C GLY A 221 -2.55 1.70 -3.28
N ASN A 222 -1.60 2.61 -3.49
CA ASN A 222 -0.16 2.30 -3.35
C ASN A 222 0.29 2.03 -1.92
N ILE A 223 -0.36 2.67 -0.94
CA ILE A 223 0.09 2.68 0.46
C ILE A 223 -0.83 1.93 1.41
N GLY A 224 -2.00 1.48 0.95
CA GLY A 224 -2.98 0.80 1.79
C GLY A 224 -3.60 1.75 2.82
N GLU A 225 -4.03 2.93 2.37
CA GLU A 225 -4.62 3.95 3.24
C GLU A 225 -6.03 3.56 3.69
N ARG A 226 -6.31 3.76 4.97
CA ARG A 226 -7.62 3.54 5.61
C ARG A 226 -8.28 4.86 5.96
N ILE A 227 -9.57 4.79 6.29
CA ILE A 227 -10.38 5.94 6.71
C ILE A 227 -10.59 5.91 8.22
N ILE A 228 -10.40 7.07 8.85
CA ILE A 228 -10.81 7.36 10.23
C ILE A 228 -11.72 8.59 10.25
N LYS A 229 -12.70 8.60 11.14
CA LYS A 229 -13.79 9.58 11.17
C LYS A 229 -13.90 10.23 12.55
N GLY A 230 -14.65 11.34 12.62
CA GLY A 230 -15.16 11.93 13.87
C GLY A 230 -14.32 13.05 14.46
N GLY A 231 -13.02 13.11 14.18
CA GLY A 231 -12.10 13.96 14.93
C GLY A 231 -11.85 13.41 16.34
N CYS A 232 -11.00 14.06 17.12
CA CYS A 232 -10.66 13.59 18.46
C CYS A 232 -10.59 14.74 19.48
N TYR A 233 -10.37 14.37 20.72
CA TYR A 233 -10.20 15.27 21.86
C TYR A 233 -9.07 16.33 21.69
N ARG A 234 -8.25 16.20 20.65
CA ARG A 234 -7.12 17.09 20.34
C ARG A 234 -7.42 18.08 19.22
N ASN A 235 -8.50 17.86 18.47
CA ASN A 235 -8.89 18.75 17.39
C ASN A 235 -9.75 19.90 17.91
N GLU A 236 -9.58 21.09 17.33
CA GLU A 236 -10.51 22.19 17.54
C GLU A 236 -11.89 21.85 16.98
N ALA A 237 -12.96 22.18 17.71
CA ALA A 237 -14.33 21.96 17.25
C ALA A 237 -14.61 22.57 15.86
N SER A 238 -13.96 23.68 15.54
CA SER A 238 -14.08 24.37 14.25
C SER A 238 -13.46 23.61 13.07
N ARG A 239 -12.56 22.68 13.35
CA ARG A 239 -11.86 21.87 12.33
C ARG A 239 -12.45 20.48 12.16
N ILE A 240 -13.28 20.04 13.09
CA ILE A 240 -13.96 18.75 12.98
C ILE A 240 -15.16 18.89 12.06
N THR A 241 -15.19 18.15 10.98
CA THR A 241 -16.30 18.13 10.02
C THR A 241 -16.79 16.72 9.78
N LEU A 242 -18.05 16.58 9.43
CA LEU A 242 -18.65 15.30 9.04
C LEU A 242 -17.95 14.69 7.81
N ASP A 243 -17.38 15.54 6.96
CA ASP A 243 -16.70 15.16 5.73
C ASP A 243 -15.23 14.76 5.92
N THR A 244 -14.65 14.95 7.11
CA THR A 244 -13.28 14.53 7.41
C THR A 244 -13.15 13.01 7.28
N ARG A 245 -12.16 12.54 6.52
CA ARG A 245 -11.95 11.12 6.20
C ARG A 245 -10.60 10.59 6.70
N SER A 246 -9.73 11.43 7.18
CA SER A 246 -8.38 11.07 7.63
C SER A 246 -7.92 12.09 8.66
N ASP A 247 -6.76 11.84 9.22
CA ASP A 247 -5.98 12.81 9.96
C ASP A 247 -5.10 13.63 9.00
N VAL A 248 -4.28 14.54 9.54
CA VAL A 248 -3.19 15.23 8.82
C VAL A 248 -2.19 14.22 8.23
N TYR A 249 -2.19 13.02 8.74
CA TYR A 249 -1.28 11.95 8.35
C TYR A 249 -2.04 10.78 7.73
N THR A 250 -1.38 10.11 6.78
CA THR A 250 -1.85 8.86 6.21
C THR A 250 -1.92 7.77 7.27
N VAL A 251 -3.08 7.14 7.42
CA VAL A 251 -3.31 6.01 8.29
C VAL A 251 -3.46 4.73 7.47
N THR A 252 -2.81 3.65 7.90
CA THR A 252 -2.88 2.33 7.26
C THR A 252 -3.47 1.30 8.22
N SER A 253 -3.68 0.08 7.77
CA SER A 253 -4.25 -0.98 8.62
C SER A 253 -3.39 -1.35 9.85
N SER A 254 -2.09 -1.03 9.82
CA SER A 254 -1.15 -1.25 10.95
C SER A 254 -0.91 0.00 11.79
N THR A 255 -1.52 1.13 11.44
CA THR A 255 -1.42 2.38 12.19
C THR A 255 -2.12 2.25 13.54
N LYS A 256 -1.53 2.78 14.62
CA LYS A 256 -2.14 2.91 15.94
C LYS A 256 -1.81 4.29 16.53
N ALA A 257 -2.74 4.90 17.25
CA ALA A 257 -2.53 6.16 17.95
C ALA A 257 -3.46 6.28 19.17
N PHE A 258 -3.03 6.99 20.21
CA PHE A 258 -3.79 7.15 21.46
C PHE A 258 -5.15 7.84 21.30
N TYR A 259 -5.42 8.39 20.15
CA TYR A 259 -6.66 9.08 19.82
C TYR A 259 -7.49 8.36 18.74
N ILE A 260 -7.07 7.15 18.31
CA ILE A 260 -7.80 6.34 17.34
C ILE A 260 -8.37 5.12 18.06
N GLY A 261 -9.70 5.05 18.06
CA GLY A 261 -10.49 3.93 18.55
C GLY A 261 -11.44 3.41 17.49
N PHE A 262 -12.58 2.87 17.88
CA PHE A 262 -13.60 2.38 16.96
C PHE A 262 -14.95 2.17 17.66
N ARG A 263 -16.00 2.06 16.86
CA ARG A 263 -17.29 1.45 17.24
C ARG A 263 -17.65 0.34 16.27
N LEU A 264 -18.51 -0.58 16.65
CA LEU A 264 -18.97 -1.65 15.77
C LEU A 264 -20.29 -1.34 15.10
N ALA A 265 -20.46 -1.87 13.90
CA ALA A 265 -21.75 -2.13 13.28
C ALA A 265 -22.08 -3.62 13.34
N PHE A 266 -23.34 -3.98 13.18
CA PHE A 266 -23.85 -5.34 13.08
C PHE A 266 -24.80 -5.49 11.91
N GLY A 267 -24.69 -6.62 11.21
CA GLY A 267 -25.56 -7.01 10.13
C GLY A 267 -24.88 -6.98 8.76
N LYS A 268 -25.46 -7.73 7.84
CA LYS A 268 -24.96 -7.86 6.47
C LYS A 268 -25.24 -6.63 5.61
N ILE A 269 -24.39 -6.39 4.63
CA ILE A 269 -24.59 -5.44 3.54
C ILE A 269 -24.97 -6.22 2.28
N PRO A 270 -26.24 -6.30 1.93
CA PRO A 270 -26.68 -7.09 0.76
C PRO A 270 -26.21 -6.41 -0.53
N ASN A 271 -25.69 -7.18 -1.48
CA ASN A 271 -25.18 -6.65 -2.74
C ASN A 271 -24.24 -5.46 -2.52
N ALA A 272 -23.30 -5.61 -1.61
CA ALA A 272 -22.27 -4.62 -1.35
C ALA A 272 -21.46 -4.34 -2.63
N VAL A 273 -21.10 -3.08 -2.84
CA VAL A 273 -20.28 -2.68 -3.99
C VAL A 273 -19.10 -1.83 -3.54
N TRP A 274 -18.01 -1.99 -4.24
CA TRP A 274 -16.80 -1.17 -4.10
C TRP A 274 -16.61 -0.35 -5.37
N MET A 275 -15.86 0.74 -5.28
CA MET A 275 -15.67 1.65 -6.39
C MET A 275 -14.18 1.87 -6.68
N SER A 276 -13.80 1.76 -7.94
CA SER A 276 -12.46 2.09 -8.41
C SER A 276 -12.23 3.60 -8.44
N LYS A 277 -10.99 4.01 -8.58
CA LYS A 277 -10.58 5.41 -8.71
C LYS A 277 -11.32 6.15 -9.86
N LYS A 278 -11.70 5.49 -10.93
CA LYS A 278 -12.52 6.06 -12.04
C LYS A 278 -14.01 6.12 -11.77
N GLY A 279 -14.48 5.46 -10.72
CA GLY A 279 -15.90 5.37 -10.39
C GLY A 279 -16.61 4.15 -10.97
N ASN A 280 -15.87 3.18 -11.51
CA ASN A 280 -16.43 1.89 -11.87
C ASN A 280 -16.75 1.09 -10.60
N VAL A 281 -17.84 0.33 -10.62
CA VAL A 281 -18.29 -0.46 -9.47
C VAL A 281 -17.97 -1.93 -9.67
N THR A 282 -17.52 -2.58 -8.59
CA THR A 282 -17.28 -4.03 -8.51
C THR A 282 -18.06 -4.64 -7.36
N SER A 283 -18.50 -5.87 -7.52
CA SER A 283 -19.24 -6.62 -6.48
C SER A 283 -18.32 -7.28 -5.43
N SER A 284 -17.01 -7.28 -5.64
CA SER A 284 -16.03 -7.81 -4.69
C SER A 284 -14.68 -7.09 -4.85
N PRO A 285 -13.99 -6.75 -3.76
CA PRO A 285 -12.59 -6.30 -3.85
C PRO A 285 -11.70 -7.46 -4.31
N ILE A 286 -10.53 -7.11 -4.86
CA ILE A 286 -9.50 -8.09 -5.20
C ILE A 286 -8.68 -8.40 -3.95
N ASN A 287 -8.61 -9.67 -3.57
CA ASN A 287 -7.83 -10.14 -2.42
C ASN A 287 -6.62 -10.94 -2.90
N ILE A 288 -5.44 -10.64 -2.36
CA ILE A 288 -4.20 -11.41 -2.59
C ILE A 288 -4.01 -12.39 -1.44
N LEU A 289 -3.94 -13.68 -1.78
CA LEU A 289 -4.00 -14.77 -0.82
C LEU A 289 -2.62 -15.18 -0.27
N PRO A 290 -1.53 -15.31 -1.08
CA PRO A 290 -0.23 -15.72 -0.56
C PRO A 290 0.56 -14.53 -0.02
N THR A 291 1.41 -14.81 0.97
CA THR A 291 2.53 -13.92 1.28
C THR A 291 3.60 -13.98 0.20
N SER A 292 4.47 -12.96 0.17
CA SER A 292 5.69 -13.00 -0.67
C SER A 292 6.56 -14.24 -0.35
N ALA A 293 6.67 -14.63 0.92
CA ALA A 293 7.42 -15.82 1.33
C ALA A 293 6.79 -17.13 0.85
N GLN A 294 5.44 -17.24 0.90
CA GLN A 294 4.73 -18.39 0.34
C GLN A 294 4.90 -18.46 -1.18
N LEU A 295 4.77 -17.33 -1.89
CA LEU A 295 4.97 -17.30 -3.33
C LEU A 295 6.42 -17.63 -3.69
N LYS A 296 7.43 -17.14 -2.93
CA LYS A 296 8.83 -17.53 -3.06
C LYS A 296 9.02 -19.05 -2.98
N SER A 297 8.37 -19.70 -2.02
CA SER A 297 8.49 -21.17 -1.88
C SER A 297 7.98 -21.94 -3.11
N LEU A 298 7.07 -21.33 -3.89
CA LEU A 298 6.52 -21.92 -5.12
C LEU A 298 7.33 -21.56 -6.36
N THR A 299 7.89 -20.34 -6.41
CA THR A 299 8.58 -19.78 -7.60
C THR A 299 10.09 -19.79 -7.49
N ASN A 300 10.64 -20.08 -6.31
CA ASN A 300 12.09 -20.03 -5.95
C ASN A 300 12.69 -18.62 -6.02
N THR A 301 11.87 -17.56 -6.04
CA THR A 301 12.38 -16.19 -6.04
C THR A 301 11.43 -15.24 -5.31
N HIS A 302 11.96 -14.22 -4.67
CA HIS A 302 11.16 -13.11 -4.12
C HIS A 302 10.63 -12.16 -5.22
N GLN A 303 11.24 -12.17 -6.39
CA GLN A 303 10.87 -11.29 -7.49
C GLN A 303 9.69 -11.86 -8.26
N ASN A 304 8.48 -11.49 -7.84
CA ASN A 304 7.25 -11.92 -8.49
C ASN A 304 6.33 -10.74 -8.73
N LYS A 305 5.80 -10.63 -9.95
CA LYS A 305 4.77 -9.66 -10.31
C LYS A 305 3.63 -10.38 -11.03
N LEU A 306 2.41 -10.12 -10.60
CA LEU A 306 1.19 -10.64 -11.23
C LEU A 306 0.44 -9.48 -11.89
N VAL A 307 0.03 -9.65 -13.14
CA VAL A 307 -0.93 -8.76 -13.80
C VAL A 307 -2.12 -9.57 -14.27
N PHE A 308 -3.29 -8.94 -14.26
CA PHE A 308 -4.52 -9.53 -14.78
C PHE A 308 -5.53 -8.41 -15.09
N ARG A 309 -6.61 -8.76 -15.78
CA ARG A 309 -7.73 -7.85 -15.98
C ARG A 309 -8.77 -8.07 -14.88
N ASN A 310 -9.20 -6.99 -14.22
CA ASN A 310 -10.46 -6.98 -13.50
C ASN A 310 -11.57 -6.63 -14.52
N ASP A 311 -12.39 -7.62 -14.89
CA ASP A 311 -13.35 -7.41 -15.97
C ASP A 311 -14.55 -6.54 -15.53
N GLU A 312 -14.88 -6.49 -14.25
CA GLU A 312 -15.92 -5.56 -13.74
C GLU A 312 -15.52 -4.08 -13.90
N THR A 313 -14.24 -3.76 -13.72
CA THR A 313 -13.73 -2.39 -13.87
C THR A 313 -13.12 -2.12 -15.26
N SER A 314 -12.88 -3.16 -16.04
CA SER A 314 -12.14 -3.14 -17.31
C SER A 314 -10.67 -2.69 -17.20
N ASN A 315 -10.13 -2.67 -15.99
CA ASN A 315 -8.77 -2.22 -15.69
C ASN A 315 -7.78 -3.38 -15.68
N ILE A 316 -6.49 -3.06 -15.85
CA ILE A 316 -5.40 -3.97 -15.52
C ILE A 316 -5.09 -3.81 -14.03
N ALA A 317 -5.13 -4.90 -13.29
CA ALA A 317 -4.65 -4.97 -11.91
C ALA A 317 -3.20 -5.49 -11.88
N ILE A 318 -2.37 -4.89 -11.05
CA ILE A 318 -0.96 -5.26 -10.84
C ILE A 318 -0.73 -5.55 -9.36
N VAL A 319 0.01 -6.61 -9.09
CA VAL A 319 0.50 -6.98 -7.76
C VAL A 319 2.01 -7.18 -7.82
N ASN A 320 2.75 -6.44 -6.99
CA ASN A 320 4.17 -6.65 -6.80
C ASN A 320 4.41 -7.38 -5.47
N PHE A 321 4.85 -8.63 -5.53
CA PHE A 321 5.11 -9.47 -4.36
C PHE A 321 6.52 -9.26 -3.76
N SER A 322 7.42 -8.61 -4.48
CA SER A 322 8.79 -8.38 -3.97
C SER A 322 8.84 -7.34 -2.83
N SER A 323 7.76 -6.60 -2.60
CA SER A 323 7.69 -5.58 -1.54
C SER A 323 7.28 -6.10 -0.15
N GLY A 324 7.11 -7.40 0.03
CA GLY A 324 6.67 -7.98 1.31
C GLY A 324 5.18 -7.81 1.61
N LYS A 325 4.57 -6.69 1.23
CA LYS A 325 3.10 -6.45 1.29
C LYS A 325 2.57 -6.40 -0.14
N ALA A 326 1.93 -7.47 -0.57
CA ALA A 326 1.35 -7.56 -1.91
C ALA A 326 0.06 -6.74 -1.99
N ASN A 327 0.16 -5.48 -2.36
CA ASN A 327 -1.00 -4.62 -2.60
C ASN A 327 -1.42 -4.69 -4.07
N VAL A 328 -2.72 -4.74 -4.30
CA VAL A 328 -3.30 -4.61 -5.64
C VAL A 328 -3.32 -3.14 -6.03
N ARG A 329 -2.90 -2.85 -7.26
CA ARG A 329 -3.06 -1.54 -7.89
C ARG A 329 -3.79 -1.71 -9.21
N GLU A 330 -4.92 -1.05 -9.39
CA GLU A 330 -5.58 -1.00 -10.69
C GLU A 330 -5.02 0.14 -11.53
N ILE A 331 -4.59 -0.20 -12.75
CA ILE A 331 -4.19 0.77 -13.76
C ILE A 331 -5.42 1.14 -14.57
N GLU A 332 -5.86 2.37 -14.41
CA GLU A 332 -7.04 2.87 -15.08
C GLU A 332 -6.67 3.53 -16.41
N ASP A 333 -6.96 2.83 -17.50
CA ASP A 333 -6.78 3.34 -18.85
C ASP A 333 -8.10 3.81 -19.50
N SER A 334 -8.00 4.68 -20.48
CA SER A 334 -9.17 5.15 -21.26
C SER A 334 -9.67 4.14 -22.28
N VAL A 335 -9.07 2.96 -22.34
CA VAL A 335 -9.38 1.88 -23.29
C VAL A 335 -9.56 0.57 -22.55
N ASP A 336 -10.43 -0.30 -23.08
CA ASP A 336 -10.54 -1.67 -22.60
C ASP A 336 -9.23 -2.42 -22.82
N ALA A 337 -8.67 -3.00 -21.74
CA ALA A 337 -7.39 -3.68 -21.78
C ALA A 337 -7.57 -5.19 -21.64
N TYR A 338 -7.08 -5.95 -22.60
CA TYR A 338 -7.13 -7.40 -22.67
C TYR A 338 -5.72 -7.99 -22.85
N HIS A 339 -5.53 -9.22 -22.38
CA HIS A 339 -4.27 -9.97 -22.47
C HIS A 339 -3.07 -9.15 -21.97
N PRO A 340 -3.11 -8.62 -20.72
CA PRO A 340 -1.95 -7.97 -20.16
C PRO A 340 -0.82 -9.00 -20.01
N THR A 341 0.39 -8.64 -20.42
CA THR A 341 1.57 -9.50 -20.30
C THR A 341 2.79 -8.68 -19.89
N LEU A 342 3.54 -9.18 -18.92
CA LEU A 342 4.72 -8.51 -18.36
C LEU A 342 5.94 -8.68 -19.25
N SER A 343 6.73 -7.63 -19.39
CA SER A 343 8.01 -7.71 -20.10
C SER A 343 9.00 -8.66 -19.38
N PRO A 344 9.98 -9.22 -20.10
CA PRO A 344 10.97 -10.15 -19.53
C PRO A 344 11.76 -9.57 -18.36
N ASP A 345 11.91 -8.24 -18.30
CA ASP A 345 12.55 -7.52 -17.18
C ASP A 345 11.56 -7.09 -16.08
N GLY A 346 10.26 -7.38 -16.23
CA GLY A 346 9.22 -7.03 -15.27
C GLY A 346 8.89 -5.54 -15.15
N LYS A 347 9.39 -4.68 -16.07
CA LYS A 347 9.21 -3.21 -15.98
C LYS A 347 8.02 -2.67 -16.76
N TYR A 348 7.54 -3.42 -17.74
CA TYR A 348 6.46 -2.98 -18.63
C TYR A 348 5.34 -4.02 -18.67
N VAL A 349 4.14 -3.56 -18.94
CA VAL A 349 3.00 -4.40 -19.33
C VAL A 349 2.57 -4.03 -20.76
N ALA A 350 2.45 -5.04 -21.61
CA ALA A 350 1.83 -4.91 -22.93
C ALA A 350 0.39 -5.43 -22.87
N PHE A 351 -0.54 -4.79 -23.56
CA PHE A 351 -1.94 -5.20 -23.63
C PHE A 351 -2.58 -4.76 -24.93
N SER A 352 -3.72 -5.35 -25.29
CA SER A 352 -4.47 -5.01 -26.49
C SER A 352 -5.94 -4.77 -26.21
N THR A 353 -6.68 -4.25 -27.19
CA THR A 353 -8.08 -3.84 -27.02
C THR A 353 -9.11 -4.87 -27.45
N LYS A 354 -8.68 -6.09 -27.83
CA LYS A 354 -9.58 -7.19 -28.20
C LYS A 354 -9.16 -8.49 -27.50
N TYR A 355 -10.14 -9.24 -27.01
CA TYR A 355 -9.90 -10.58 -26.45
C TYR A 355 -9.98 -11.68 -27.53
N GLU A 356 -9.49 -12.87 -27.21
CA GLU A 356 -9.44 -14.02 -28.10
C GLU A 356 -10.82 -14.39 -28.68
N GLY A 357 -10.86 -14.70 -29.94
CA GLY A 357 -12.09 -15.09 -30.67
C GLY A 357 -12.88 -13.94 -31.28
N ILE A 358 -12.55 -12.68 -30.98
CA ILE A 358 -13.27 -11.49 -31.45
C ILE A 358 -12.64 -10.91 -32.72
N SER A 359 -13.47 -10.68 -33.75
CA SER A 359 -13.05 -10.02 -34.99
C SER A 359 -12.91 -8.51 -34.83
N GLY A 360 -12.22 -7.90 -35.80
CA GLY A 360 -12.04 -6.46 -35.94
C GLY A 360 -10.62 -5.98 -35.61
N GLU A 361 -10.42 -4.69 -35.82
CA GLU A 361 -9.14 -4.04 -35.50
C GLU A 361 -8.91 -3.97 -33.99
N SER A 362 -7.66 -4.15 -33.59
CA SER A 362 -7.20 -4.06 -32.20
C SER A 362 -6.00 -3.13 -32.13
N GLU A 363 -5.92 -2.36 -31.06
CA GLU A 363 -4.77 -1.54 -30.74
C GLU A 363 -3.90 -2.24 -29.69
N LEU A 364 -2.60 -2.05 -29.76
CA LEU A 364 -1.61 -2.57 -28.80
C LEU A 364 -0.90 -1.41 -28.11
N PHE A 365 -0.83 -1.50 -26.81
CA PHE A 365 -0.17 -0.53 -25.94
C PHE A 365 0.86 -1.19 -25.06
N VAL A 366 1.88 -0.42 -24.67
CA VAL A 366 2.85 -0.76 -23.63
C VAL A 366 2.91 0.40 -22.65
N ARG A 367 3.01 0.10 -21.37
CA ARG A 367 3.24 1.10 -20.31
C ARG A 367 4.13 0.56 -19.20
N ARG A 368 4.72 1.45 -18.42
CA ARG A 368 5.46 1.07 -17.22
C ARG A 368 4.51 0.57 -16.13
N VAL A 369 4.98 -0.42 -15.36
CA VAL A 369 4.21 -0.98 -14.22
C VAL A 369 4.51 -0.25 -12.91
N ASP A 370 5.63 0.44 -12.84
CA ASP A 370 6.11 1.17 -11.66
C ASP A 370 5.62 2.62 -11.57
N SER A 371 5.03 3.15 -12.65
CA SER A 371 4.50 4.51 -12.71
C SER A 371 3.09 4.52 -13.26
N LEU A 372 2.10 4.77 -12.38
CA LEU A 372 0.69 4.90 -12.77
C LEU A 372 0.43 6.14 -13.63
N GLU A 373 1.26 7.16 -13.49
CA GLU A 373 1.17 8.43 -14.23
C GLU A 373 1.86 8.35 -15.62
N ALA A 374 2.61 7.27 -15.89
CA ALA A 374 3.31 7.14 -17.16
C ALA A 374 2.33 7.00 -18.32
N ASP A 375 2.61 7.72 -19.40
CA ASP A 375 1.85 7.61 -20.63
C ASP A 375 1.97 6.20 -21.25
N LYS A 376 0.84 5.69 -21.74
CA LYS A 376 0.86 4.47 -22.54
C LYS A 376 1.42 4.75 -23.92
N ILE A 377 2.25 3.83 -24.40
CA ILE A 377 2.92 3.90 -25.71
C ILE A 377 2.16 3.03 -26.67
N LYS A 378 1.57 3.62 -27.70
CA LYS A 378 0.82 2.90 -28.74
C LYS A 378 1.76 2.38 -29.82
N LEU A 379 1.52 1.16 -30.29
CA LEU A 379 2.13 0.64 -31.51
C LEU A 379 1.37 1.19 -32.73
N GLU A 380 2.04 1.97 -33.56
CA GLU A 380 1.46 2.62 -34.74
C GLU A 380 1.39 1.66 -35.94
N VAL A 381 0.40 0.77 -35.91
CA VAL A 381 0.05 -0.17 -36.98
C VAL A 381 -1.46 -0.20 -37.14
N GLN A 382 -1.95 -0.74 -38.28
CA GLN A 382 -3.39 -0.81 -38.53
C GLN A 382 -4.12 -1.66 -37.49
N SER A 383 -3.55 -2.82 -37.13
CA SER A 383 -4.14 -3.69 -36.11
C SER A 383 -3.07 -4.57 -35.46
N ALA A 384 -3.13 -4.68 -34.15
CA ALA A 384 -2.28 -5.54 -33.34
C ALA A 384 -3.06 -6.07 -32.12
N ALA A 385 -3.11 -7.39 -31.96
CA ALA A 385 -3.87 -8.06 -30.91
C ALA A 385 -3.01 -9.11 -30.21
N ILE A 386 -3.37 -9.44 -28.97
CA ILE A 386 -2.84 -10.52 -28.13
C ILE A 386 -1.31 -10.47 -28.11
N PRO A 387 -0.72 -9.50 -27.41
CA PRO A 387 0.72 -9.35 -27.29
C PRO A 387 1.36 -10.52 -26.53
N ARG A 388 2.57 -10.91 -26.96
CA ARG A 388 3.42 -11.88 -26.28
C ARG A 388 4.86 -11.39 -26.30
N TRP A 389 5.48 -11.29 -25.16
CA TRP A 389 6.91 -10.97 -25.11
C TRP A 389 7.77 -12.15 -25.55
N ARG A 390 8.87 -11.84 -26.19
CA ARG A 390 9.87 -12.80 -26.64
C ARG A 390 11.27 -12.20 -26.54
N VAL A 391 12.20 -12.95 -25.98
CA VAL A 391 13.62 -12.59 -26.00
C VAL A 391 14.31 -13.38 -27.12
N THR A 392 14.98 -12.68 -28.01
CA THR A 392 15.82 -13.28 -29.06
C THR A 392 17.29 -13.04 -28.72
N ASN A 393 18.21 -13.64 -29.49
CA ASN A 393 19.66 -13.40 -29.29
C ASN A 393 20.06 -11.92 -29.55
N ALA A 394 19.20 -11.13 -30.17
CA ALA A 394 19.48 -9.75 -30.56
C ALA A 394 18.69 -8.73 -29.74
N ASP A 395 17.38 -9.00 -29.49
CA ASP A 395 16.43 -8.00 -29.02
C ASP A 395 15.37 -8.62 -28.12
N THR A 396 14.74 -7.77 -27.29
CA THR A 396 13.42 -8.02 -26.70
C THR A 396 12.36 -7.54 -27.68
N GLU A 397 11.42 -8.41 -28.04
CA GLU A 397 10.37 -8.17 -29.00
C GLU A 397 8.98 -8.45 -28.42
N ILE A 398 7.97 -7.78 -28.96
CA ILE A 398 6.57 -8.15 -28.78
C ILE A 398 6.10 -8.85 -30.05
N VAL A 399 5.63 -10.08 -29.91
CA VAL A 399 4.91 -10.81 -30.93
C VAL A 399 3.44 -10.44 -30.86
N TYR A 400 2.80 -10.16 -31.98
CA TYR A 400 1.39 -9.84 -32.05
C TYR A 400 0.76 -10.40 -33.33
N ILE A 401 -0.55 -10.54 -33.34
CA ILE A 401 -1.34 -10.98 -34.47
C ILE A 401 -2.21 -9.84 -35.01
N THR A 402 -2.54 -9.88 -36.28
CA THR A 402 -3.32 -8.82 -36.96
C THR A 402 -4.80 -8.79 -36.57
N THR A 403 -5.32 -9.87 -35.97
CA THR A 403 -6.69 -9.94 -35.45
C THR A 403 -6.82 -11.04 -34.40
N ALA A 404 -7.61 -10.78 -33.36
CA ALA A 404 -7.93 -11.74 -32.30
C ALA A 404 -9.00 -12.79 -32.71
N GLU A 405 -9.59 -12.68 -33.89
CA GLU A 405 -10.64 -13.56 -34.39
C GLU A 405 -10.25 -15.04 -34.39
N ASN A 406 -11.23 -15.93 -34.20
CA ASN A 406 -10.98 -17.35 -34.14
C ASN A 406 -10.32 -17.91 -35.41
N ASN A 407 -9.71 -19.08 -35.30
CA ASN A 407 -8.88 -19.68 -36.33
C ASN A 407 -9.49 -20.95 -36.97
N SER A 408 -10.80 -21.17 -36.83
CA SER A 408 -11.46 -22.38 -37.36
C SER A 408 -11.51 -22.44 -38.90
N ASP A 409 -11.75 -21.33 -39.56
CA ASP A 409 -11.79 -21.25 -41.03
C ASP A 409 -10.38 -21.09 -41.60
N GLN A 410 -9.96 -22.07 -42.44
CA GLN A 410 -8.64 -22.10 -43.05
C GLN A 410 -8.42 -20.91 -44.01
N ALA A 411 -9.39 -20.56 -44.85
CA ALA A 411 -9.23 -19.51 -45.85
C ALA A 411 -9.21 -18.12 -45.24
N ILE A 412 -9.88 -17.94 -44.11
CA ILE A 412 -9.82 -16.71 -43.32
C ILE A 412 -8.49 -16.65 -42.55
N TRP A 413 -8.10 -17.75 -41.90
CA TRP A 413 -6.87 -17.82 -41.10
C TRP A 413 -5.62 -17.56 -41.94
N GLU A 414 -5.52 -18.08 -43.18
CA GLU A 414 -4.39 -17.87 -44.08
C GLU A 414 -4.20 -16.40 -44.52
N LYS A 415 -5.23 -15.57 -44.40
CA LYS A 415 -5.16 -14.13 -44.72
C LYS A 415 -4.64 -13.29 -43.54
N LYS A 416 -4.54 -13.88 -42.34
CA LYS A 416 -4.02 -13.24 -41.17
C LYS A 416 -2.51 -13.37 -41.12
N SER A 417 -1.87 -12.65 -40.22
CA SER A 417 -0.42 -12.74 -40.06
C SER A 417 0.02 -12.49 -38.62
N THR A 418 1.17 -13.08 -38.30
CA THR A 418 1.87 -12.90 -37.04
C THR A 418 3.12 -12.04 -37.30
N TRP A 419 3.30 -11.06 -36.46
CA TRP A 419 4.38 -10.07 -36.55
C TRP A 419 5.18 -10.02 -35.25
N SER A 420 6.39 -9.49 -35.31
CA SER A 420 7.14 -9.05 -34.14
C SER A 420 7.58 -7.61 -34.28
N VAL A 421 7.72 -6.92 -33.16
CA VAL A 421 8.26 -5.57 -33.10
C VAL A 421 9.25 -5.48 -31.93
N PRO A 422 10.51 -5.03 -32.17
CA PRO A 422 11.45 -4.77 -31.10
C PRO A 422 10.91 -3.67 -30.16
N PHE A 423 11.16 -3.83 -28.88
CA PHE A 423 10.82 -2.82 -27.87
C PHE A 423 12.01 -2.63 -26.92
N ALA A 424 12.56 -1.42 -26.88
CA ALA A 424 13.68 -1.08 -26.03
C ALA A 424 13.59 0.39 -25.59
N ASN A 425 13.96 0.68 -24.33
CA ASN A 425 14.00 2.04 -23.78
C ASN A 425 12.69 2.81 -23.98
N GLY A 426 11.55 2.15 -23.77
CA GLY A 426 10.23 2.76 -23.92
C GLY A 426 9.83 3.10 -25.38
N LYS A 427 10.43 2.43 -26.38
CA LYS A 427 10.12 2.72 -27.79
C LYS A 427 10.00 1.45 -28.62
N PHE A 428 9.04 1.45 -29.54
CA PHE A 428 8.91 0.44 -30.56
C PHE A 428 9.91 0.64 -31.70
N GLY A 429 10.50 -0.46 -32.16
CA GLY A 429 11.27 -0.52 -33.39
C GLY A 429 10.40 -0.72 -34.63
N THR A 430 10.99 -1.25 -35.70
CA THR A 430 10.27 -1.52 -36.96
C THR A 430 9.61 -2.91 -36.91
N PRO A 431 8.27 -3.03 -37.12
CA PRO A 431 7.59 -4.31 -37.17
C PRO A 431 8.08 -5.19 -38.32
N LYS A 432 8.19 -6.50 -38.05
CA LYS A 432 8.59 -7.52 -38.99
C LYS A 432 7.57 -8.66 -39.02
N LYS A 433 7.10 -9.03 -40.20
CA LYS A 433 6.24 -10.20 -40.39
C LYS A 433 7.03 -11.49 -40.11
N LEU A 434 6.50 -12.37 -39.28
CA LEU A 434 7.07 -13.67 -38.94
C LEU A 434 6.41 -14.78 -39.74
N TYR A 435 5.07 -14.83 -39.75
CA TYR A 435 4.29 -15.91 -40.36
C TYR A 435 3.03 -15.40 -41.08
N ASP A 436 2.57 -16.16 -42.10
CA ASP A 436 1.18 -16.18 -42.52
C ASP A 436 0.34 -16.99 -41.52
N GLY A 437 -0.86 -16.52 -41.19
CA GLY A 437 -1.67 -17.07 -40.09
C GLY A 437 -1.41 -16.37 -38.75
N SER A 438 -2.39 -16.40 -37.86
CA SER A 438 -2.32 -15.84 -36.51
C SER A 438 -1.93 -16.90 -35.50
N PHE A 439 -0.74 -16.72 -34.88
CA PHE A 439 -0.22 -17.60 -33.83
C PHE A 439 -0.28 -16.85 -32.49
N ASN A 440 -1.46 -16.80 -31.88
CA ASN A 440 -1.75 -16.06 -30.66
C ASN A 440 -1.16 -16.70 -29.39
N GLY A 441 -0.81 -18.00 -29.42
CA GLY A 441 -0.21 -18.68 -28.28
C GLY A 441 1.30 -18.45 -28.12
N GLY A 442 1.94 -17.77 -29.10
CA GLY A 442 3.35 -17.39 -29.01
C GLY A 442 4.22 -18.04 -30.09
N VAL A 443 5.47 -17.53 -30.17
CA VAL A 443 6.53 -17.97 -31.08
C VAL A 443 7.79 -18.22 -30.28
N SER A 444 8.43 -19.38 -30.50
CA SER A 444 9.67 -19.74 -29.81
C SER A 444 10.80 -18.74 -30.05
N THR A 445 11.75 -18.66 -29.14
CA THR A 445 12.94 -17.78 -29.16
C THR A 445 13.72 -17.91 -30.49
N ASP A 446 13.86 -19.14 -31.02
CA ASP A 446 14.56 -19.41 -32.31
C ASP A 446 13.68 -19.19 -33.55
N GLY A 447 12.42 -18.81 -33.37
CA GLY A 447 11.46 -18.56 -34.46
C GLY A 447 11.11 -19.81 -35.31
N LYS A 448 11.27 -21.03 -34.76
CA LYS A 448 11.03 -22.28 -35.50
C LYS A 448 9.77 -23.00 -35.07
N PHE A 449 9.15 -22.58 -33.98
CA PHE A 449 7.91 -23.13 -33.47
C PHE A 449 6.94 -22.00 -33.08
N ALA A 450 5.70 -22.10 -33.54
CA ALA A 450 4.64 -21.17 -33.21
C ALA A 450 3.32 -21.93 -33.01
N VAL A 451 2.48 -21.46 -32.09
CA VAL A 451 1.22 -22.09 -31.72
C VAL A 451 0.05 -21.11 -31.71
N SER A 452 -1.14 -21.58 -31.96
CA SER A 452 -2.39 -20.82 -31.91
C SER A 452 -3.54 -21.75 -31.46
N GLY A 453 -4.45 -21.25 -30.65
CA GLY A 453 -5.55 -22.03 -30.12
C GLY A 453 -6.87 -21.29 -30.03
N ALA A 454 -7.09 -20.26 -30.83
CA ALA A 454 -8.36 -19.54 -30.84
C ALA A 454 -9.48 -20.32 -31.58
N SER A 455 -9.69 -21.55 -31.34
CA SER A 455 -10.63 -22.57 -31.75
C SER A 455 -9.95 -23.91 -32.10
N LEU A 456 -8.93 -23.94 -32.97
CA LEU A 456 -8.14 -25.12 -33.31
C LEU A 456 -6.69 -24.95 -32.86
N LEU A 457 -6.07 -26.05 -32.41
CA LEU A 457 -4.65 -26.03 -32.09
C LEU A 457 -3.83 -26.10 -33.39
N ARG A 458 -3.50 -24.90 -33.90
CA ARG A 458 -2.66 -24.75 -35.09
C ARG A 458 -1.21 -24.53 -34.70
N THR A 459 -0.33 -25.15 -35.46
CA THR A 459 1.10 -25.06 -35.21
C THR A 459 1.89 -24.74 -36.48
N ASN A 460 3.01 -24.07 -36.31
CA ASN A 460 4.05 -23.95 -37.35
C ASN A 460 5.33 -24.55 -36.76
N VAL A 461 5.80 -25.62 -37.39
CA VAL A 461 7.06 -26.28 -37.01
C VAL A 461 8.02 -26.15 -38.19
N ASN A 462 9.11 -25.41 -38.03
CA ASN A 462 10.10 -25.17 -39.07
C ASN A 462 9.51 -24.68 -40.41
N GLY A 463 8.54 -23.78 -40.38
CA GLY A 463 7.89 -23.22 -41.55
C GLY A 463 6.72 -24.05 -42.11
N LYS A 464 6.41 -25.19 -41.49
CA LYS A 464 5.31 -26.07 -41.95
C LYS A 464 4.12 -25.91 -40.98
N ASN A 465 2.97 -25.46 -41.54
CA ASN A 465 1.70 -25.38 -40.81
C ASN A 465 1.03 -26.74 -40.67
N SER A 466 0.44 -27.00 -39.49
CA SER A 466 -0.38 -28.18 -39.23
C SER A 466 -1.48 -27.87 -38.19
N ILE A 467 -2.46 -28.74 -38.09
CA ILE A 467 -3.47 -28.74 -37.03
C ILE A 467 -3.27 -30.04 -36.25
N TRP A 468 -3.15 -29.93 -34.93
CA TRP A 468 -3.02 -31.07 -34.06
C TRP A 468 -4.38 -31.65 -33.65
N TYR A 469 -4.38 -32.88 -33.15
CA TYR A 469 -5.51 -33.56 -32.51
C TYR A 469 -6.77 -33.66 -33.37
N ASN A 470 -6.61 -34.06 -34.64
CA ASN A 470 -7.73 -34.35 -35.55
C ASN A 470 -8.77 -33.24 -35.75
N ASN A 471 -8.31 -31.96 -35.68
CA ASN A 471 -9.18 -30.77 -35.71
C ASN A 471 -10.13 -30.67 -34.49
N GLU A 472 -9.81 -31.30 -33.37
CA GLU A 472 -10.53 -31.06 -32.11
C GLU A 472 -10.31 -29.63 -31.63
N GLN A 473 -11.32 -29.08 -30.97
CA GLN A 473 -11.25 -27.71 -30.50
C GLN A 473 -10.30 -27.54 -29.32
N ALA A 474 -9.54 -26.44 -29.31
CA ALA A 474 -8.67 -25.99 -28.22
C ALA A 474 -8.62 -24.48 -28.14
N CYS A 475 -8.42 -23.98 -26.93
CA CYS A 475 -8.29 -22.53 -26.67
C CYS A 475 -7.25 -22.24 -25.57
N ASN A 476 -7.07 -20.96 -25.26
CA ASN A 476 -6.17 -20.47 -24.19
C ASN A 476 -4.77 -21.09 -24.30
N VAL A 477 -4.18 -21.04 -25.48
CA VAL A 477 -2.90 -21.65 -25.79
C VAL A 477 -1.77 -20.74 -25.40
N SER A 478 -0.78 -21.29 -24.67
CA SER A 478 0.45 -20.62 -24.28
C SER A 478 1.67 -21.47 -24.56
N LEU A 479 2.69 -20.88 -25.17
CA LEU A 479 3.97 -21.53 -25.51
C LEU A 479 5.03 -21.17 -24.46
N SER A 480 5.64 -22.17 -23.83
CA SER A 480 6.76 -21.96 -22.92
C SER A 480 8.00 -21.44 -23.62
N ASP A 481 8.56 -20.34 -23.15
CA ASP A 481 9.81 -19.78 -23.67
C ASP A 481 11.02 -20.70 -23.41
N LEU A 482 10.99 -21.47 -22.32
CA LEU A 482 12.11 -22.29 -21.89
C LEU A 482 12.06 -23.73 -22.44
N THR A 483 10.87 -24.36 -22.40
CA THR A 483 10.74 -25.80 -22.70
C THR A 483 10.17 -26.10 -24.07
N LYS A 484 9.61 -25.10 -24.76
CA LYS A 484 8.82 -25.25 -25.99
C LYS A 484 7.61 -26.19 -25.82
N GLN A 485 7.13 -26.37 -24.59
CA GLN A 485 5.89 -27.05 -24.30
C GLN A 485 4.71 -26.12 -24.57
N THR A 486 3.63 -26.70 -25.06
CA THR A 486 2.38 -25.99 -25.34
C THR A 486 1.35 -26.33 -24.25
N LEU A 487 0.90 -25.32 -23.53
CA LEU A 487 -0.20 -25.35 -22.57
C LEU A 487 -1.49 -24.99 -23.31
N PHE A 488 -2.58 -25.69 -23.04
CA PHE A 488 -3.89 -25.35 -23.64
C PHE A 488 -5.06 -26.00 -22.89
N LEU A 489 -6.27 -25.52 -23.17
CA LEU A 489 -7.53 -26.10 -22.73
C LEU A 489 -8.26 -26.71 -23.93
N ASP A 490 -8.85 -27.87 -23.77
CA ASP A 490 -9.67 -28.47 -24.81
C ASP A 490 -11.19 -28.42 -24.50
N PHE A 491 -11.98 -28.69 -25.53
CA PHE A 491 -13.42 -28.83 -25.41
C PHE A 491 -13.85 -30.27 -25.15
N ALA A 492 -13.06 -31.00 -24.35
CA ALA A 492 -13.24 -32.39 -24.00
C ALA A 492 -13.25 -33.33 -25.25
N GLY A 493 -12.25 -33.20 -26.09
CA GLY A 493 -12.05 -34.00 -27.28
C GLY A 493 -11.65 -35.45 -27.01
N ASN A 494 -11.74 -36.28 -28.02
CA ASN A 494 -11.42 -37.71 -27.89
C ASN A 494 -9.92 -37.95 -27.61
N THR A 495 -9.04 -37.12 -28.16
CA THR A 495 -7.59 -37.25 -27.91
C THR A 495 -7.27 -37.04 -26.43
N GLY A 496 -7.82 -35.98 -25.81
CA GLY A 496 -7.62 -35.74 -24.37
C GLY A 496 -8.26 -36.82 -23.49
N LYS A 497 -9.51 -37.24 -23.80
CA LYS A 497 -10.20 -38.31 -23.07
C LYS A 497 -9.47 -39.64 -23.14
N ASN A 498 -8.90 -39.97 -24.30
CA ASN A 498 -8.11 -41.19 -24.47
C ASN A 498 -6.81 -41.12 -23.66
N PHE A 499 -6.18 -39.95 -23.62
CA PHE A 499 -4.98 -39.74 -22.79
C PHE A 499 -5.31 -39.81 -21.30
N ALA A 500 -6.42 -39.20 -20.87
CA ALA A 500 -6.90 -39.24 -19.48
C ALA A 500 -7.32 -40.63 -19.02
N GLY A 501 -7.83 -41.47 -19.93
CA GLY A 501 -8.43 -42.74 -19.61
C GLY A 501 -9.82 -42.64 -18.98
N HIS A 502 -10.44 -41.46 -18.96
CA HIS A 502 -11.78 -41.22 -18.43
C HIS A 502 -12.48 -40.03 -19.14
N GLN A 503 -13.79 -39.92 -18.92
CA GLN A 503 -14.55 -38.79 -19.44
C GLN A 503 -14.40 -37.54 -18.57
N TYR A 504 -14.37 -36.36 -19.17
CA TYR A 504 -14.35 -35.07 -18.51
C TYR A 504 -15.10 -34.02 -19.36
N THR A 505 -15.37 -32.84 -18.81
CA THR A 505 -16.11 -31.76 -19.46
C THR A 505 -15.17 -30.69 -20.02
N THR A 506 -15.69 -29.77 -20.81
CA THR A 506 -14.93 -28.67 -21.38
C THR A 506 -14.17 -27.90 -20.28
N HIS A 507 -12.87 -27.62 -20.55
CA HIS A 507 -11.96 -26.88 -19.67
C HIS A 507 -11.76 -27.49 -18.26
N GLU A 508 -12.21 -28.71 -18.04
CA GLU A 508 -11.99 -29.42 -16.76
C GLU A 508 -10.51 -29.84 -16.60
N GLN A 509 -9.77 -29.92 -17.73
CA GLN A 509 -8.40 -30.39 -17.77
C GLN A 509 -7.48 -29.34 -18.42
N LEU A 510 -6.37 -29.08 -17.76
CA LEU A 510 -5.24 -28.35 -18.32
C LEU A 510 -4.32 -29.35 -19.02
N LEU A 511 -4.09 -29.18 -20.30
CA LEU A 511 -3.33 -30.09 -21.15
C LEU A 511 -1.97 -29.51 -21.50
N ILE A 512 -0.94 -30.35 -21.52
CA ILE A 512 0.42 -29.97 -21.91
C ILE A 512 0.92 -30.94 -23.00
N ALA A 513 1.33 -30.37 -24.14
CA ALA A 513 1.98 -31.09 -25.23
C ALA A 513 3.46 -30.68 -25.38
N ASP A 514 4.27 -31.57 -25.86
CA ASP A 514 5.64 -31.26 -26.29
C ASP A 514 5.66 -30.58 -27.69
N SER A 515 6.85 -30.20 -28.15
CA SER A 515 7.02 -29.55 -29.47
C SER A 515 6.73 -30.45 -30.69
N THR A 516 6.45 -31.75 -30.47
CA THR A 516 6.06 -32.72 -31.51
C THR A 516 4.54 -32.90 -31.56
N GLY A 517 3.80 -32.47 -30.55
CA GLY A 517 2.36 -32.65 -30.40
C GLY A 517 2.00 -33.84 -29.56
N GLU A 518 2.94 -34.49 -28.90
CA GLU A 518 2.66 -35.58 -27.94
C GLU A 518 2.12 -34.96 -26.63
N LEU A 519 0.95 -35.45 -26.16
CA LEU A 519 0.44 -35.09 -24.84
C LEU A 519 1.33 -35.71 -23.77
N ILE A 520 1.91 -34.88 -22.92
CA ILE A 520 2.84 -35.27 -21.87
C ILE A 520 2.25 -35.17 -20.47
N LYS A 521 1.25 -34.32 -20.29
CA LYS A 521 0.61 -34.12 -18.98
C LYS A 521 -0.82 -33.58 -19.09
N MET A 522 -1.60 -33.90 -18.06
CA MET A 522 -2.94 -33.41 -17.84
C MET A 522 -3.12 -33.12 -16.35
N ILE A 523 -3.74 -31.98 -16.02
CA ILE A 523 -3.97 -31.54 -14.65
C ILE A 523 -5.45 -31.20 -14.50
N PRO A 524 -6.20 -31.85 -13.59
CA PRO A 524 -7.60 -31.57 -13.38
C PRO A 524 -7.81 -30.25 -12.62
N ALA A 525 -8.87 -29.52 -12.97
CA ALA A 525 -9.30 -28.36 -12.21
C ALA A 525 -9.78 -28.77 -10.79
N PRO A 526 -9.72 -27.89 -9.80
CA PRO A 526 -10.34 -28.12 -8.50
C PRO A 526 -11.84 -28.41 -8.61
N LYS A 527 -12.36 -29.25 -7.72
CA LYS A 527 -13.80 -29.62 -7.73
C LYS A 527 -14.70 -28.39 -7.70
N GLY A 528 -15.62 -28.30 -8.64
CA GLY A 528 -16.57 -27.19 -8.78
C GLY A 528 -16.08 -26.03 -9.66
N TYR A 529 -14.90 -26.20 -10.28
CA TYR A 529 -14.31 -25.22 -11.18
C TYR A 529 -13.86 -25.84 -12.50
N THR A 530 -13.69 -25.00 -13.50
CA THR A 530 -12.95 -25.29 -14.74
C THR A 530 -11.84 -24.26 -14.90
N PHE A 531 -10.85 -24.55 -15.74
CA PHE A 531 -9.79 -23.59 -16.03
C PHE A 531 -10.23 -22.61 -17.13
N ASP A 532 -9.71 -21.39 -17.10
CA ASP A 532 -9.73 -20.43 -18.20
C ASP A 532 -8.48 -19.54 -18.20
N HIS A 533 -8.22 -18.81 -19.29
CA HIS A 533 -7.13 -17.83 -19.42
C HIS A 533 -5.76 -18.32 -18.87
N THR A 534 -5.28 -19.44 -19.42
CA THR A 534 -4.05 -20.10 -18.96
C THR A 534 -2.79 -19.56 -19.62
N GLU A 535 -1.74 -19.30 -18.84
CA GLU A 535 -0.43 -18.83 -19.31
C GLU A 535 0.73 -19.56 -18.63
N TRP A 536 1.84 -19.79 -19.35
CA TRP A 536 3.09 -20.14 -18.70
C TRP A 536 3.62 -18.96 -17.90
N VAL A 537 4.10 -19.24 -16.69
CA VAL A 537 4.81 -18.25 -15.87
C VAL A 537 6.13 -17.90 -16.54
N HIS A 538 6.40 -16.60 -16.72
CA HIS A 538 7.66 -16.14 -17.31
C HIS A 538 8.87 -16.63 -16.49
N ASN A 539 9.89 -17.05 -17.19
CA ASN A 539 11.15 -17.55 -16.62
C ASN A 539 11.01 -18.85 -15.78
N SER A 540 9.87 -19.55 -15.88
CA SER A 540 9.63 -20.83 -15.23
C SER A 540 9.35 -21.92 -16.25
N GLY A 541 10.01 -23.09 -16.12
CA GLY A 541 9.76 -24.23 -16.99
C GLY A 541 8.69 -25.19 -16.47
N ASN A 542 8.12 -24.93 -15.29
CA ASN A 542 7.22 -25.86 -14.59
C ASN A 542 6.03 -25.19 -13.88
N LEU A 543 5.82 -23.90 -14.07
CA LEU A 543 4.70 -23.18 -13.48
C LEU A 543 3.80 -22.57 -14.55
N ALA A 544 2.51 -22.65 -14.32
CA ALA A 544 1.49 -21.96 -15.10
C ALA A 544 0.58 -21.15 -14.19
N VAL A 545 0.02 -20.07 -14.69
CA VAL A 545 -1.02 -19.28 -14.03
C VAL A 545 -2.32 -19.44 -14.80
N ALA A 546 -3.44 -19.52 -14.11
CA ALA A 546 -4.75 -19.71 -14.72
C ALA A 546 -5.86 -19.01 -13.93
N THR A 547 -6.93 -18.66 -14.61
CA THR A 547 -8.20 -18.33 -13.98
C THR A 547 -8.99 -19.59 -13.70
N LEU A 548 -9.74 -19.63 -12.60
CA LEU A 548 -10.75 -20.64 -12.34
C LEU A 548 -12.15 -20.05 -12.60
N THR A 549 -12.92 -20.74 -13.43
CA THR A 549 -14.33 -20.41 -13.71
C THR A 549 -15.23 -21.27 -12.85
N SER A 550 -16.16 -20.65 -12.14
CA SER A 550 -17.15 -21.36 -11.33
C SER A 550 -18.33 -21.82 -12.18
N ILE A 551 -19.23 -22.62 -11.58
CA ILE A 551 -20.37 -23.22 -12.29
C ILE A 551 -21.37 -22.18 -12.85
N ASP A 552 -21.40 -20.99 -12.29
CA ASP A 552 -22.23 -19.87 -12.75
C ASP A 552 -21.57 -19.03 -13.86
N GLY A 553 -20.35 -19.41 -14.28
CA GLY A 553 -19.59 -18.74 -15.33
C GLY A 553 -18.74 -17.54 -14.87
N THR A 554 -18.74 -17.21 -13.58
CA THR A 554 -17.87 -16.17 -13.04
C THR A 554 -16.41 -16.65 -12.92
N HIS A 555 -15.45 -15.70 -12.89
CA HIS A 555 -14.02 -15.97 -12.82
C HIS A 555 -13.42 -15.50 -11.46
N PRO A 556 -13.82 -16.14 -10.33
CA PRO A 556 -13.55 -15.59 -9.00
C PRO A 556 -12.12 -15.80 -8.51
N LYS A 557 -11.26 -16.54 -9.21
CA LYS A 557 -9.95 -16.94 -8.68
C LYS A 557 -8.87 -16.96 -9.74
N ILE A 558 -7.66 -16.55 -9.34
CA ILE A 558 -6.43 -16.84 -10.07
C ILE A 558 -5.62 -17.85 -9.27
N VAL A 559 -5.09 -18.85 -9.96
CA VAL A 559 -4.30 -19.94 -9.37
C VAL A 559 -2.93 -20.08 -10.03
N LEU A 560 -1.96 -20.49 -9.23
CA LEU A 560 -0.65 -20.97 -9.69
C LEU A 560 -0.69 -22.51 -9.75
N VAL A 561 -0.34 -23.07 -10.88
CA VAL A 561 -0.32 -24.52 -11.16
C VAL A 561 1.12 -24.98 -11.31
N ASN A 562 1.58 -25.88 -10.46
CA ASN A 562 2.87 -26.55 -10.61
C ASN A 562 2.71 -27.77 -11.51
N THR A 563 3.28 -27.69 -12.70
CA THR A 563 3.16 -28.76 -13.69
C THR A 563 3.98 -30.01 -13.37
N ASN A 564 4.92 -29.98 -12.42
CA ASN A 564 5.68 -31.15 -11.99
C ASN A 564 4.84 -32.10 -11.12
N ASP A 565 4.21 -31.57 -10.08
CA ASP A 565 3.45 -32.35 -9.08
C ASP A 565 1.93 -32.18 -9.18
N SER A 566 1.45 -31.34 -10.09
CA SER A 566 0.02 -30.99 -10.31
C SER A 566 -0.64 -30.29 -9.12
N SER A 567 0.14 -29.68 -8.22
CA SER A 567 -0.41 -28.85 -7.15
C SER A 567 -0.96 -27.53 -7.70
N ILE A 568 -2.07 -27.08 -7.09
CA ILE A 568 -2.78 -25.85 -7.47
C ILE A 568 -2.89 -24.99 -6.21
N THR A 569 -2.40 -23.76 -6.30
CA THR A 569 -2.41 -22.78 -5.19
C THR A 569 -3.18 -21.54 -5.62
N GLU A 570 -4.19 -21.16 -4.85
CA GLU A 570 -4.93 -19.92 -5.08
C GLU A 570 -4.04 -18.73 -4.74
N ILE A 571 -3.92 -17.74 -5.66
CA ILE A 571 -3.07 -16.56 -5.47
C ILE A 571 -3.83 -15.24 -5.46
N ALA A 572 -5.03 -15.20 -6.05
CA ALA A 572 -5.92 -14.05 -5.96
C ALA A 572 -7.39 -14.50 -5.99
N SER A 573 -8.27 -13.71 -5.35
CA SER A 573 -9.73 -13.85 -5.44
C SER A 573 -10.39 -12.49 -5.69
N GLY A 574 -11.57 -12.51 -6.33
CA GLY A 574 -12.35 -11.33 -6.70
C GLY A 574 -13.64 -11.75 -7.42
N ALA A 575 -14.33 -10.82 -8.08
CA ALA A 575 -15.57 -11.15 -8.81
C ALA A 575 -15.27 -11.69 -10.22
N GLU A 576 -14.52 -10.96 -11.03
CA GLU A 576 -14.22 -11.28 -12.44
C GLU A 576 -12.75 -11.00 -12.77
N LEU A 577 -11.89 -12.00 -12.61
CA LEU A 577 -10.44 -11.92 -12.80
C LEU A 577 -10.03 -12.65 -14.09
N TRP A 578 -9.58 -11.89 -15.11
CA TRP A 578 -9.33 -12.42 -16.44
C TRP A 578 -7.86 -12.25 -16.88
N HIS A 579 -7.39 -13.11 -17.77
CA HIS A 579 -6.08 -13.04 -18.45
C HIS A 579 -4.88 -12.81 -17.47
N PRO A 580 -4.69 -13.67 -16.48
CA PRO A 580 -3.54 -13.53 -15.58
C PRO A 580 -2.24 -13.81 -16.31
N ASP A 581 -1.21 -13.03 -15.97
CA ASP A 581 0.17 -13.26 -16.37
C ASP A 581 1.09 -13.05 -15.17
N LEU A 582 1.93 -14.03 -14.88
CA LEU A 582 2.86 -14.01 -13.76
C LEU A 582 4.30 -13.98 -14.28
N TRP A 583 5.01 -12.95 -13.87
CA TRP A 583 6.43 -12.81 -14.09
C TRP A 583 7.22 -13.20 -12.84
N THR A 584 8.25 -14.01 -13.03
CA THR A 584 9.25 -14.30 -12.01
C THR A 584 10.59 -13.73 -12.46
N GLY A 585 11.28 -13.01 -11.58
CA GLY A 585 12.60 -12.46 -11.89
C GLY A 585 13.61 -13.57 -12.19
N VAL A 586 14.26 -13.46 -13.34
CA VAL A 586 15.52 -14.18 -13.55
C VAL A 586 16.61 -13.31 -12.99
N LEU A 587 17.45 -13.88 -12.13
CA LEU A 587 18.75 -13.31 -11.85
C LEU A 587 19.50 -13.22 -13.19
N GLN A 588 19.47 -12.05 -13.82
CA GLN A 588 20.41 -11.80 -14.90
C GLN A 588 21.80 -12.02 -14.30
N ASN A 589 22.64 -12.79 -14.99
CA ASN A 589 24.03 -12.99 -14.65
C ASN A 589 24.73 -11.62 -14.67
N PHE A 590 24.61 -10.88 -13.58
CA PHE A 590 25.60 -9.88 -13.28
C PHE A 590 26.90 -10.63 -12.99
N GLU A 591 28.01 -10.12 -13.44
CA GLU A 591 29.33 -10.72 -13.18
C GLU A 591 29.65 -10.92 -11.69
N THR A 592 28.81 -10.34 -10.83
CA THR A 592 28.74 -10.57 -9.39
C THR A 592 27.33 -11.09 -9.06
N ALA A 593 27.21 -12.39 -8.89
CA ALA A 593 25.94 -13.03 -8.55
C ALA A 593 25.42 -12.52 -7.19
N LEU A 594 24.35 -11.68 -7.21
CA LEU A 594 23.56 -11.44 -6.01
C LEU A 594 22.85 -12.75 -5.66
N ASP A 595 23.14 -13.28 -4.49
CA ASP A 595 22.30 -14.29 -3.89
C ASP A 595 21.03 -13.60 -3.35
N VAL A 596 19.96 -13.63 -4.14
CA VAL A 596 18.69 -12.98 -3.79
C VAL A 596 18.09 -13.59 -2.54
N ASP A 597 18.33 -14.87 -2.30
CA ASP A 597 17.83 -15.56 -1.12
C ASP A 597 18.54 -15.11 0.16
N SER A 598 19.83 -14.83 0.07
CA SER A 598 20.58 -14.23 1.18
C SER A 598 20.32 -12.73 1.34
N ALA A 599 19.84 -12.06 0.30
CA ALA A 599 19.47 -10.65 0.38
C ALA A 599 18.11 -10.42 1.06
N GLY A 600 17.24 -11.43 1.10
CA GLY A 600 15.89 -11.30 1.65
C GLY A 600 14.91 -10.59 0.74
N MET A 601 13.76 -10.16 1.30
CA MET A 601 12.76 -9.37 0.57
C MET A 601 13.19 -7.90 0.47
N TYR A 602 13.08 -7.31 -0.71
CA TYR A 602 13.42 -5.91 -0.95
C TYR A 602 12.50 -5.30 -2.02
N GLU A 603 12.32 -3.99 -1.96
CA GLU A 603 11.57 -3.24 -2.97
C GLU A 603 12.47 -2.92 -4.16
N LEU A 604 11.96 -3.16 -5.37
CA LEU A 604 12.66 -2.81 -6.62
C LEU A 604 12.30 -1.42 -7.13
N ASP A 605 11.06 -1.02 -6.89
CA ASP A 605 10.48 0.21 -7.43
C ASP A 605 10.07 1.14 -6.28
N SER A 606 10.38 2.43 -6.38
CA SER A 606 9.87 3.39 -5.41
C SER A 606 8.39 3.71 -5.69
N PRO A 607 7.47 3.47 -4.74
CA PRO A 607 6.07 3.86 -4.90
C PRO A 607 5.84 5.38 -4.74
N PHE A 608 6.87 6.15 -4.37
CA PHE A 608 6.76 7.57 -4.05
C PHE A 608 7.64 8.42 -4.95
N THR A 609 7.13 9.61 -5.29
CA THR A 609 7.87 10.66 -6.01
C THR A 609 7.92 11.91 -5.12
N GLY A 610 9.07 12.60 -5.06
CA GLY A 610 9.25 13.87 -4.35
C GLY A 610 10.19 13.81 -3.14
N ASP A 611 10.25 14.91 -2.38
CA ASP A 611 11.23 15.13 -1.30
C ASP A 611 11.11 14.16 -0.10
N MET A 612 9.99 13.47 0.04
CA MET A 612 9.74 12.47 1.08
C MET A 612 9.97 11.03 0.58
N SER A 613 10.76 10.88 -0.46
CA SER A 613 11.02 9.58 -1.08
C SER A 613 11.75 8.63 -0.12
N PRO A 614 11.35 7.36 -0.05
CA PRO A 614 12.11 6.30 0.62
C PRO A 614 13.55 6.20 0.13
N MET A 615 13.86 6.80 -1.00
CA MET A 615 15.19 6.86 -1.60
C MET A 615 16.24 7.49 -0.68
N ASN A 616 15.87 8.47 0.15
CA ASN A 616 16.83 9.11 1.07
C ASN A 616 17.41 8.10 2.07
N THR A 617 16.56 7.27 2.69
CA THR A 617 17.01 6.22 3.61
C THR A 617 17.98 5.26 2.92
N ARG A 618 17.70 4.90 1.67
CA ARG A 618 18.59 4.02 0.92
C ARG A 618 19.94 4.67 0.65
N TYR A 619 19.97 5.95 0.27
CA TYR A 619 21.25 6.67 0.05
C TYR A 619 22.09 6.71 1.32
N ASP A 620 21.44 6.91 2.46
CA ASP A 620 22.13 6.87 3.75
C ASP A 620 22.73 5.51 4.04
N LEU A 621 21.96 4.43 3.80
CA LEU A 621 22.45 3.07 3.99
C LEU A 621 23.60 2.73 3.05
N GLU A 622 23.53 3.17 1.80
CA GLU A 622 24.64 3.02 0.84
C GLU A 622 25.90 3.77 1.29
N MET A 623 25.77 4.98 1.78
CA MET A 623 26.90 5.76 2.30
C MET A 623 27.47 5.14 3.58
N LEU A 624 26.61 4.71 4.50
CA LEU A 624 27.01 3.98 5.72
C LEU A 624 27.84 2.76 5.36
N TYR A 625 27.37 1.97 4.40
CA TYR A 625 28.09 0.78 3.96
C TYR A 625 29.41 1.11 3.24
N LYS A 626 29.36 2.07 2.30
CA LYS A 626 30.53 2.48 1.50
C LYS A 626 31.68 3.01 2.37
N TYR A 627 31.35 3.79 3.39
CA TYR A 627 32.33 4.46 4.25
C TYR A 627 32.47 3.84 5.64
N ARG A 628 31.88 2.65 5.89
CA ARG A 628 31.78 2.01 7.21
C ARG A 628 33.10 1.92 7.97
N ASP A 629 34.22 1.68 7.27
CA ASP A 629 35.55 1.55 7.86
C ASP A 629 36.21 2.91 8.17
N SER A 630 35.58 3.99 7.82
CA SER A 630 36.10 5.34 7.97
C SER A 630 35.29 6.22 8.91
N ILE A 631 33.96 6.01 8.99
CA ILE A 631 33.03 6.86 9.75
C ILE A 631 33.36 6.78 11.24
N ASN A 632 33.68 7.94 11.84
CA ASN A 632 33.86 8.07 13.28
C ASN A 632 32.90 9.12 13.91
N VAL A 633 32.24 9.94 13.08
CA VAL A 633 31.14 10.82 13.48
C VAL A 633 29.94 10.57 12.59
N LEU A 634 28.80 10.28 13.17
CA LEU A 634 27.55 10.05 12.43
C LEU A 634 26.52 11.11 12.79
N VAL A 635 26.00 11.81 11.77
CA VAL A 635 24.87 12.74 11.93
C VAL A 635 23.57 12.01 11.61
N SER A 636 22.58 12.13 12.50
CA SER A 636 21.27 11.52 12.33
C SER A 636 20.15 12.45 12.80
N GLY A 637 18.91 12.12 12.48
CA GLY A 637 17.73 12.87 12.91
C GLY A 637 16.86 13.34 11.73
N SER A 638 16.12 14.41 11.95
CA SER A 638 15.12 14.95 11.02
C SER A 638 15.73 15.75 9.85
N SER A 639 14.86 16.44 9.12
CA SER A 639 15.28 17.41 8.06
C SER A 639 16.15 18.58 8.58
N ARG A 640 16.11 18.88 9.87
CA ARG A 640 16.92 19.96 10.46
C ARG A 640 18.42 19.67 10.43
N PRO A 641 18.93 18.52 10.92
CA PRO A 641 20.33 18.16 10.72
C PRO A 641 20.65 17.85 9.25
N TRP A 642 19.71 17.29 8.46
CA TRP A 642 19.90 17.04 7.05
C TRP A 642 20.32 18.31 6.28
N ALA A 643 19.65 19.44 6.56
CA ALA A 643 20.00 20.75 6.00
C ALA A 643 21.02 21.54 6.84
N GLY A 644 21.14 21.26 8.14
CA GLY A 644 21.87 22.11 9.10
C GLY A 644 23.28 21.66 9.47
N ILE A 645 23.71 20.43 9.08
CA ILE A 645 25.07 19.95 9.35
C ILE A 645 25.73 19.49 8.06
N ASP A 646 26.81 20.17 7.68
CA ASP A 646 27.60 19.88 6.47
C ASP A 646 28.84 19.02 6.80
N PRO A 647 28.86 17.71 6.48
CA PRO A 647 30.02 16.86 6.68
C PRO A 647 31.30 17.36 6.01
N LEU A 648 31.20 18.06 4.87
CA LEU A 648 32.37 18.61 4.19
C LEU A 648 33.04 19.73 4.99
N VAL A 649 32.30 20.40 5.89
CA VAL A 649 32.84 21.37 6.84
C VAL A 649 33.49 20.66 8.01
N LEU A 650 32.83 19.65 8.57
CA LEU A 650 33.31 18.89 9.74
C LEU A 650 34.57 18.07 9.39
N ASN A 651 34.61 17.46 8.21
CA ASN A 651 35.74 16.66 7.71
C ASN A 651 36.98 17.48 7.33
N LYS A 652 36.97 18.84 7.47
CA LYS A 652 38.18 19.65 7.44
C LYS A 652 39.10 19.38 8.63
N ASN A 653 38.52 18.88 9.74
CA ASN A 653 39.29 18.34 10.84
C ASN A 653 39.87 16.97 10.42
N PRO A 654 41.21 16.81 10.45
CA PRO A 654 41.85 15.58 9.93
C PRO A 654 41.56 14.33 10.73
N ASP A 655 41.10 14.47 11.97
CA ASP A 655 40.73 13.35 12.84
C ASP A 655 39.28 12.88 12.63
N ILE A 656 38.47 13.63 11.88
CA ILE A 656 37.04 13.37 11.69
C ILE A 656 36.76 12.91 10.27
N PHE A 657 36.03 11.82 10.15
CA PHE A 657 35.30 11.44 8.95
C PHE A 657 33.83 11.25 9.29
N SER A 658 33.00 12.18 8.84
CA SER A 658 31.56 12.21 9.12
C SER A 658 30.73 12.01 7.86
N ILE A 659 29.54 11.47 8.04
CA ILE A 659 28.44 11.51 7.07
C ILE A 659 27.17 12.00 7.74
N ASN A 660 26.24 12.51 6.95
CA ASN A 660 24.93 12.93 7.39
C ASN A 660 23.89 11.91 6.89
N ALA A 661 23.36 11.11 7.80
CA ALA A 661 22.30 10.12 7.58
C ALA A 661 20.97 10.58 8.22
N ALA A 662 20.72 11.87 8.18
CA ALA A 662 19.47 12.46 8.63
C ALA A 662 18.47 12.55 7.47
N ASN A 663 17.19 12.34 7.76
CA ASN A 663 16.13 12.25 6.75
C ASN A 663 14.99 13.23 7.01
N PRO A 664 14.37 13.81 5.96
CA PRO A 664 13.19 14.63 6.15
C PRO A 664 12.04 13.83 6.80
N ALA A 665 11.31 14.52 7.67
CA ALA A 665 10.14 13.97 8.37
C ALA A 665 10.37 12.74 9.26
N VAL A 666 11.62 12.46 9.64
CA VAL A 666 12.00 11.37 10.56
C VAL A 666 11.87 11.83 12.00
N ASP A 667 11.32 10.99 12.84
CA ASP A 667 11.33 11.15 14.29
C ASP A 667 12.50 10.41 14.95
N LEU A 668 12.57 10.52 16.29
CA LEU A 668 13.64 9.91 17.07
C LEU A 668 13.64 8.38 16.95
N SER A 669 12.48 7.74 16.79
CA SER A 669 12.37 6.29 16.73
C SER A 669 13.03 5.73 15.46
N VAL A 670 12.85 6.41 14.32
CA VAL A 670 13.51 6.05 13.06
C VAL A 670 15.02 6.29 13.14
N ALA A 671 15.44 7.44 13.66
CA ALA A 671 16.86 7.75 13.85
C ALA A 671 17.53 6.71 14.75
N LYS A 672 16.88 6.36 15.86
CA LYS A 672 17.32 5.32 16.81
C LYS A 672 17.46 3.95 16.11
N ARG A 673 16.48 3.56 15.31
CA ARG A 673 16.50 2.29 14.59
C ARG A 673 17.66 2.21 13.58
N ILE A 674 17.87 3.26 12.78
CA ILE A 674 19.00 3.34 11.85
C ILE A 674 20.33 3.25 12.60
N LEU A 675 20.48 3.97 13.71
CA LEU A 675 21.70 3.98 14.50
C LEU A 675 21.99 2.63 15.17
N PHE A 676 20.99 1.99 15.76
CA PHE A 676 21.20 0.73 16.48
C PHE A 676 21.51 -0.43 15.56
N HIS A 677 20.85 -0.50 14.42
CA HIS A 677 20.99 -1.64 13.52
C HIS A 677 22.13 -1.46 12.50
N TYR A 678 22.31 -0.25 11.97
CA TYR A 678 23.37 0.01 10.99
C TYR A 678 24.58 0.70 11.61
N GLY A 679 24.36 1.76 12.40
CA GLY A 679 25.44 2.55 12.96
C GLY A 679 26.29 1.75 13.95
N PHE A 680 25.67 1.17 14.97
CA PHE A 680 26.42 0.49 16.03
C PHE A 680 27.02 -0.86 15.62
N ASN A 681 26.41 -1.55 14.68
CA ASN A 681 26.86 -2.87 14.27
C ASN A 681 27.92 -2.86 13.15
N PHE A 682 27.95 -1.81 12.33
CA PHE A 682 28.76 -1.80 11.10
C PHE A 682 29.81 -0.69 11.05
N LEU A 683 29.87 0.21 12.04
CA LEU A 683 30.81 1.32 12.08
C LEU A 683 31.88 1.13 13.18
N PRO A 684 32.94 0.38 12.91
CA PRO A 684 33.93 -0.01 13.95
C PRO A 684 34.71 1.19 14.53
N LYS A 685 34.75 2.32 13.82
CA LYS A 685 35.46 3.53 14.25
C LYS A 685 34.54 4.58 14.86
N LEU A 686 33.24 4.32 14.96
CA LEU A 686 32.26 5.30 15.46
C LEU A 686 32.60 5.72 16.88
N LYS A 687 32.68 7.02 17.12
CA LYS A 687 32.97 7.65 18.44
C LYS A 687 31.91 8.66 18.86
N VAL A 688 31.33 9.36 17.88
CA VAL A 688 30.35 10.42 18.14
C VAL A 688 29.11 10.20 17.26
N VAL A 689 27.97 10.33 17.88
CA VAL A 689 26.68 10.40 17.20
C VAL A 689 26.03 11.73 17.52
N THR A 690 25.55 12.44 16.49
CA THR A 690 24.71 13.62 16.69
C THR A 690 23.27 13.31 16.33
N VAL A 691 22.31 13.78 17.09
CA VAL A 691 20.89 13.60 16.81
C VAL A 691 20.12 14.89 17.04
N SER A 692 19.14 15.18 16.17
CA SER A 692 18.26 16.31 16.45
C SER A 692 17.29 16.00 17.59
N LEU A 693 17.22 16.94 18.53
CA LEU A 693 16.22 16.97 19.58
C LEU A 693 15.14 17.99 19.19
N ASP A 694 14.28 17.59 18.30
CA ASP A 694 13.21 18.43 17.75
C ASP A 694 12.04 18.44 18.73
N LEU A 695 12.14 19.22 19.82
CA LEU A 695 11.22 19.19 20.95
C LEU A 695 9.74 19.34 20.55
N ASP A 696 9.47 20.19 19.57
CA ASP A 696 8.15 20.42 19.02
C ASP A 696 7.62 19.23 18.20
N ILE A 697 8.50 18.52 17.49
CA ILE A 697 8.17 17.30 16.76
C ILE A 697 8.12 16.10 17.69
N LEU A 698 9.07 15.96 18.60
CA LEU A 698 9.13 14.86 19.56
C LEU A 698 7.85 14.76 20.39
N PHE A 699 7.35 15.90 20.85
CA PHE A 699 6.11 15.92 21.62
C PHE A 699 4.89 15.58 20.74
N GLN A 700 4.83 16.06 19.53
CA GLN A 700 3.70 15.91 18.63
C GLN A 700 3.60 14.49 18.07
N ARG A 701 4.71 13.95 17.61
CA ARG A 701 4.73 12.69 16.85
C ARG A 701 4.52 11.45 17.69
N HIS A 702 4.86 11.50 18.95
CA HIS A 702 4.52 10.41 19.86
C HIS A 702 3.01 10.11 19.90
N TYR A 703 2.19 11.12 19.62
CA TYR A 703 0.74 11.02 19.62
C TYR A 703 0.12 10.92 18.22
N GLU A 704 0.87 11.20 17.15
CA GLU A 704 0.28 11.43 15.83
C GLU A 704 0.83 10.54 14.70
N LEU A 705 1.99 9.94 14.83
CA LEU A 705 2.62 9.18 13.75
C LEU A 705 3.00 7.76 14.17
N PRO A 706 2.07 6.84 14.07
CA PRO A 706 2.46 5.45 14.09
C PRO A 706 3.13 5.11 12.75
N SER A 707 4.38 4.68 12.84
CA SER A 707 5.10 4.00 11.77
C SER A 707 5.16 4.69 10.39
N PHE A 708 5.57 5.94 10.31
CA PHE A 708 6.18 6.48 9.08
C PHE A 708 7.25 5.54 8.55
N TRP A 709 7.92 4.84 9.47
CA TRP A 709 8.85 3.77 9.17
C TRP A 709 8.24 2.69 8.28
N ASP A 710 7.11 2.11 8.67
CA ASP A 710 6.50 0.99 7.95
C ASP A 710 5.93 1.38 6.59
N VAL A 711 5.48 2.63 6.46
CA VAL A 711 4.82 3.08 5.23
C VAL A 711 5.81 3.67 4.22
N ILE A 712 6.79 4.43 4.67
CA ILE A 712 7.70 5.17 3.79
C ILE A 712 9.09 4.54 3.75
N TYR A 713 9.68 4.25 4.91
CA TYR A 713 11.09 3.86 4.99
C TYR A 713 11.35 2.38 4.73
N LEU A 714 10.49 1.48 5.15
CA LEU A 714 10.63 0.04 4.87
C LEU A 714 10.45 -0.29 3.38
N LYS A 715 9.77 0.55 2.61
CA LYS A 715 9.55 0.35 1.18
C LYS A 715 10.57 1.05 0.28
N SER A 716 11.72 1.43 0.83
CA SER A 716 12.80 1.99 0.02
C SER A 716 13.36 0.93 -0.93
N PRO A 717 13.59 1.24 -2.21
CA PRO A 717 14.22 0.31 -3.13
C PRO A 717 15.54 -0.23 -2.56
N GLY A 718 15.68 -1.57 -2.53
CA GLY A 718 16.83 -2.25 -1.95
C GLY A 718 16.86 -2.33 -0.42
N PHE A 719 15.85 -1.82 0.27
CA PHE A 719 15.69 -2.06 1.71
C PHE A 719 15.12 -3.47 1.93
N ILE A 720 15.59 -4.16 2.98
CA ILE A 720 15.21 -5.53 3.28
C ILE A 720 14.10 -5.55 4.33
N TYR A 721 13.03 -6.30 4.05
CA TYR A 721 11.80 -6.29 4.84
C TYR A 721 11.61 -7.49 5.76
N ASP A 722 12.28 -8.61 5.52
CA ASP A 722 12.09 -9.76 6.38
C ASP A 722 12.97 -9.67 7.64
N GLU A 723 12.46 -10.19 8.77
CA GLU A 723 13.13 -10.09 10.06
C GLU A 723 14.55 -10.71 10.08
N ALA A 724 14.80 -11.70 9.24
CA ALA A 724 16.11 -12.35 9.15
C ALA A 724 17.15 -11.50 8.41
N HIS A 725 16.71 -10.54 7.59
CA HIS A 725 17.56 -9.77 6.68
C HIS A 725 17.41 -8.25 6.86
N GLU A 726 16.46 -7.78 7.65
CA GLU A 726 16.09 -6.35 7.78
C GLU A 726 17.30 -5.43 7.96
N PHE A 727 18.35 -5.91 8.59
CA PHE A 727 19.55 -5.13 8.91
C PHE A 727 20.82 -5.63 8.21
N TRP A 728 20.67 -6.45 7.19
CA TRP A 728 21.80 -7.06 6.47
C TRP A 728 22.90 -7.53 7.42
N PRO A 729 22.69 -8.58 8.22
CA PRO A 729 23.62 -8.99 9.27
C PRO A 729 25.03 -9.31 8.73
N ASN A 730 25.15 -9.61 7.44
CA ASN A 730 26.42 -9.85 6.74
C ASN A 730 26.86 -8.66 5.86
N GLY A 731 26.28 -7.47 6.07
CA GLY A 731 26.54 -6.27 5.29
C GLY A 731 25.61 -6.11 4.09
N TYR A 732 25.73 -4.99 3.38
CA TYR A 732 24.92 -4.68 2.19
C TYR A 732 25.16 -5.75 1.10
N PRO A 733 24.10 -6.44 0.61
CA PRO A 733 24.28 -7.53 -0.35
C PRO A 733 24.93 -7.05 -1.64
N GLN A 734 26.00 -7.72 -2.07
CA GLN A 734 26.69 -7.39 -3.31
C GLN A 734 25.72 -7.58 -4.49
N GLY A 735 25.65 -6.59 -5.38
CA GLY A 735 24.77 -6.59 -6.55
C GLY A 735 23.35 -6.04 -6.29
N LEU A 736 22.97 -5.77 -5.03
CA LEU A 736 21.66 -5.18 -4.73
C LEU A 736 21.53 -3.76 -5.29
N TYR A 737 22.61 -2.99 -5.25
CA TYR A 737 22.67 -1.66 -5.86
C TYR A 737 22.39 -1.70 -7.37
N GLU A 738 23.09 -2.58 -8.09
CA GLU A 738 22.95 -2.73 -9.53
C GLU A 738 21.55 -3.21 -9.91
N LEU A 739 20.95 -4.07 -9.09
CA LEU A 739 19.59 -4.58 -9.31
C LEU A 739 18.53 -3.49 -9.15
N THR A 740 18.72 -2.61 -8.18
CA THR A 740 17.73 -1.58 -7.84
C THR A 740 18.06 -0.19 -8.41
N ARG A 741 19.21 -0.04 -9.04
CA ARG A 741 19.72 1.22 -9.62
C ARG A 741 18.74 1.92 -10.55
N ASP A 742 18.03 1.17 -11.38
CA ASP A 742 17.12 1.72 -12.38
C ASP A 742 15.79 2.18 -11.78
N SER A 743 15.53 1.86 -10.51
CA SER A 743 14.33 2.34 -9.77
C SER A 743 14.44 3.82 -9.35
N TYR A 744 15.60 4.43 -9.52
CA TYR A 744 15.86 5.80 -9.07
C TYR A 744 15.28 6.90 -9.98
N GLY A 745 14.82 6.55 -11.19
CA GLY A 745 14.17 7.49 -12.09
C GLY A 745 15.01 8.72 -12.47
N SER A 746 14.36 9.88 -12.61
CA SER A 746 14.98 11.14 -13.01
C SER A 746 15.77 11.85 -11.88
N ASP A 747 15.82 11.27 -10.69
CA ASP A 747 16.39 11.92 -9.49
C ASP A 747 17.91 11.66 -9.31
N GLU A 748 18.54 11.03 -10.32
CA GLU A 748 19.96 10.71 -10.30
C GLU A 748 20.86 11.95 -10.08
N GLN A 749 20.44 13.12 -10.57
CA GLN A 749 21.18 14.37 -10.38
C GLN A 749 21.10 14.89 -8.94
N SER A 750 19.93 14.82 -8.32
CA SER A 750 19.74 15.21 -6.91
C SER A 750 20.55 14.30 -5.98
N ARG A 751 20.52 13.01 -6.25
CA ARG A 751 21.31 11.99 -5.57
C ARG A 751 22.81 12.23 -5.66
N SER A 752 23.34 12.49 -6.86
CA SER A 752 24.75 12.79 -7.06
C SER A 752 25.18 13.99 -6.21
N ASN A 753 24.37 15.04 -6.18
CA ASN A 753 24.66 16.22 -5.39
C ASN A 753 24.70 15.95 -3.87
N GLU A 754 23.79 15.12 -3.35
CA GLU A 754 23.77 14.77 -1.92
C GLU A 754 24.89 13.79 -1.54
N GLN A 755 25.16 12.80 -2.37
CA GLN A 755 26.28 11.88 -2.16
C GLN A 755 27.65 12.60 -2.22
N ASP A 756 27.82 13.54 -3.13
CA ASP A 756 29.04 14.37 -3.23
C ASP A 756 29.21 15.24 -1.97
N ARG A 757 28.12 15.56 -1.27
CA ARG A 757 28.11 16.27 0.01
C ARG A 757 28.00 15.37 1.23
N LEU A 758 28.20 14.08 1.08
CA LEU A 758 28.12 13.08 2.16
C LEU A 758 26.79 13.14 2.94
N GLY A 759 25.66 13.28 2.20
CA GLY A 759 24.29 13.27 2.72
C GLY A 759 23.72 14.64 3.14
N HIS A 760 24.49 15.73 3.03
CA HIS A 760 24.01 17.06 3.38
C HIS A 760 23.15 17.65 2.27
N LYS A 761 21.93 18.10 2.62
CA LYS A 761 21.06 18.88 1.73
C LYS A 761 21.49 20.35 1.67
N PHE A 762 22.00 20.77 0.53
CA PHE A 762 22.27 22.18 0.30
C PHE A 762 20.96 22.98 0.18
N THR A 763 20.78 23.99 1.01
CA THR A 763 19.63 24.90 1.04
C THR A 763 20.06 26.33 0.80
N PRO A 764 19.31 27.12 -0.02
CA PRO A 764 19.62 28.53 -0.27
C PRO A 764 19.40 29.42 0.96
N ASP A 765 19.86 30.67 0.90
CA ASP A 765 19.71 31.66 1.95
C ASP A 765 18.47 32.56 1.73
N ASP A 766 17.30 31.92 1.74
CA ASP A 766 16.02 32.58 1.46
C ASP A 766 15.44 33.35 2.67
N GLY A 767 16.04 33.21 3.83
CA GLY A 767 15.64 33.84 5.08
C GLY A 767 14.65 33.05 5.92
N TRP A 768 14.35 33.56 7.14
CA TRP A 768 13.34 33.01 8.04
C TRP A 768 11.94 33.22 7.46
N GLN A 769 11.68 32.66 6.27
CA GLN A 769 10.39 32.73 5.60
C GLN A 769 9.38 31.82 6.29
N GLY A 770 8.15 32.18 6.11
CA GLY A 770 7.01 31.41 6.61
C GLY A 770 5.96 32.37 7.14
N ASN A 771 4.72 31.98 7.07
CA ASN A 771 3.70 32.74 7.79
C ASN A 771 4.11 32.79 9.25
N PRO A 772 4.07 33.96 9.86
CA PRO A 772 4.26 34.06 11.27
C PRO A 772 3.23 33.15 11.89
N ILE A 773 3.63 31.96 12.21
CA ILE A 773 3.41 31.44 13.49
C ILE A 773 2.00 31.58 13.93
N TYR A 774 1.30 30.61 13.58
CA TYR A 774 0.16 30.28 14.37
C TYR A 774 0.68 29.91 15.74
N ILE A 775 0.43 30.80 16.76
CA ILE A 775 0.17 30.27 18.07
C ILE A 775 -1.06 29.38 17.88
N ASP A 776 -0.83 28.19 17.48
CA ASP A 776 -1.82 27.21 17.78
C ASP A 776 -1.64 26.92 19.27
N SER A 777 -2.27 27.81 20.06
CA SER A 777 -2.34 27.65 21.51
C SER A 777 -3.07 26.37 21.87
N THR A 778 -3.76 25.76 20.92
CA THR A 778 -4.54 24.53 21.12
C THR A 778 -3.72 23.29 20.91
N TYR A 779 -2.67 23.36 20.09
CA TYR A 779 -1.95 22.19 19.68
C TYR A 779 -1.14 21.54 20.82
N MET A 780 -0.75 22.28 21.84
CA MET A 780 0.20 21.81 22.85
C MET A 780 -0.03 22.42 24.24
N ASP A 781 -1.27 22.61 24.63
CA ASP A 781 -1.63 23.10 25.98
C ASP A 781 -1.48 22.05 27.08
N ALA A 782 -1.24 20.80 26.72
CA ALA A 782 -0.95 19.78 27.71
C ALA A 782 0.32 20.18 28.48
N GLU A 783 0.23 20.29 29.79
CA GLU A 783 1.40 20.14 30.64
C GLU A 783 2.11 18.86 30.19
N VAL A 784 3.46 18.90 30.12
CA VAL A 784 4.21 17.68 29.77
C VAL A 784 3.64 16.57 30.67
N PRO A 785 2.93 15.62 30.11
CA PRO A 785 2.44 14.53 30.91
C PRO A 785 3.68 13.88 31.52
N ASN A 786 3.65 13.59 32.75
CA ASN A 786 4.62 12.89 33.55
C ASN A 786 5.96 12.57 32.85
N PRO A 787 7.16 12.94 33.38
CA PRO A 787 8.46 12.65 32.77
C PRO A 787 8.71 11.17 32.46
N GLU A 788 7.87 10.26 32.94
CA GLU A 788 7.77 8.85 32.51
C GLU A 788 7.04 8.65 31.17
N ASN A 789 6.62 9.73 30.52
CA ASN A 789 6.05 9.66 29.19
C ASN A 789 7.07 9.01 28.23
N MET A 790 6.63 8.01 27.49
CA MET A 790 7.47 7.05 26.73
C MET A 790 8.56 7.72 25.89
N LEU A 791 8.33 8.89 25.33
CA LEU A 791 9.29 9.58 24.49
C LEU A 791 10.53 10.06 25.26
N ILE A 792 10.33 10.51 26.50
CA ILE A 792 11.42 10.93 27.39
C ILE A 792 12.21 9.71 27.85
N ALA A 793 11.53 8.60 28.13
CA ALA A 793 12.15 7.32 28.39
C ALA A 793 12.96 6.82 27.18
N GLU A 794 12.46 7.00 25.95
CA GLU A 794 13.20 6.65 24.73
C GLU A 794 14.48 7.46 24.55
N ILE A 795 14.49 8.76 24.87
CA ILE A 795 15.72 9.58 24.86
C ILE A 795 16.70 9.06 25.89
N GLU A 796 16.25 8.78 27.12
CA GLU A 796 17.12 8.26 28.18
C GLU A 796 17.66 6.87 27.80
N ASP A 797 16.85 6.00 27.23
CA ASP A 797 17.29 4.68 26.77
C ASP A 797 18.29 4.79 25.62
N PHE A 798 18.11 5.76 24.72
CA PHE A 798 19.07 6.04 23.66
C PHE A 798 20.42 6.50 24.23
N ILE A 799 20.39 7.39 25.22
CA ILE A 799 21.60 7.84 25.92
C ILE A 799 22.32 6.66 26.59
N LYS A 800 21.59 5.81 27.32
CA LYS A 800 22.13 4.61 27.98
C LYS A 800 22.78 3.63 26.99
N GLU A 801 22.12 3.41 25.85
CA GLU A 801 22.65 2.53 24.81
C GLU A 801 23.96 3.08 24.22
N ALA A 802 23.99 4.37 23.84
CA ALA A 802 25.20 5.02 23.35
C ALA A 802 26.34 4.95 24.37
N GLU A 803 26.05 5.21 25.66
CA GLU A 803 27.02 5.14 26.75
C GLU A 803 27.54 3.72 26.97
N SER A 804 26.68 2.70 26.86
CA SER A 804 27.08 1.29 26.96
C SER A 804 28.11 0.88 25.90
N LYS A 805 28.11 1.60 24.78
CA LYS A 805 29.05 1.41 23.66
C LYS A 805 30.23 2.39 23.70
N ASN A 806 30.35 3.17 24.75
CA ASN A 806 31.37 4.21 24.94
C ASN A 806 31.38 5.24 23.79
N LEU A 807 30.18 5.64 23.36
CA LEU A 807 29.96 6.66 22.32
C LEU A 807 29.50 7.96 22.96
N TYR A 808 30.00 9.09 22.43
CA TYR A 808 29.43 10.39 22.74
C TYR A 808 28.15 10.60 21.94
N LEU A 809 27.07 10.96 22.61
CA LEU A 809 25.79 11.33 22.00
C LEU A 809 25.58 12.84 22.17
N ILE A 810 25.59 13.58 21.08
CA ILE A 810 25.35 15.02 21.07
C ILE A 810 23.91 15.27 20.61
N GLY A 811 23.02 15.63 21.53
CA GLY A 811 21.66 16.03 21.22
C GLY A 811 21.59 17.50 20.84
N ILE A 812 21.15 17.83 19.64
CA ILE A 812 21.14 19.20 19.12
C ILE A 812 19.71 19.73 19.04
N ILE A 813 19.46 20.86 19.69
CA ILE A 813 18.21 21.64 19.51
C ILE A 813 18.49 22.70 18.46
N PHE A 814 17.94 22.50 17.27
CA PHE A 814 18.18 23.37 16.10
C PHE A 814 17.51 24.74 16.24
N PRO A 815 18.14 25.82 15.71
CA PRO A 815 17.50 27.13 15.64
C PRO A 815 16.28 27.13 14.72
N GLN A 816 15.26 27.84 15.13
CA GLN A 816 14.06 28.11 14.34
C GLN A 816 13.84 29.63 14.30
N SER A 817 12.92 30.12 13.46
CA SER A 817 12.69 31.57 13.33
C SER A 817 12.59 32.26 14.69
N PRO A 818 13.39 33.34 14.93
CA PRO A 818 13.35 34.05 16.18
C PRO A 818 12.00 34.72 16.47
N ASP A 819 11.15 34.86 15.46
CA ASP A 819 9.80 35.41 15.61
C ASP A 819 8.90 34.55 16.48
N TYR A 820 9.17 33.25 16.64
CA TYR A 820 8.41 32.37 17.55
C TYR A 820 8.44 32.83 19.01
N LYS A 821 9.51 33.52 19.45
CA LYS A 821 9.61 34.03 20.82
C LYS A 821 8.47 34.99 21.21
N GLU A 822 7.92 35.73 20.25
CA GLU A 822 6.84 36.71 20.45
C GLU A 822 5.44 36.08 20.49
N THR A 823 5.35 34.80 20.18
CA THR A 823 4.06 34.10 19.98
C THR A 823 3.67 33.19 21.15
N GLY A 824 4.57 32.90 22.07
CA GLY A 824 4.38 31.90 23.10
C GLY A 824 4.69 30.47 22.64
N SER A 825 4.90 30.24 21.32
CA SER A 825 5.35 28.96 20.77
C SER A 825 6.87 28.83 20.85
N PHE A 826 7.35 27.59 21.02
CA PHE A 826 8.78 27.27 20.93
C PHE A 826 9.25 27.19 19.48
N GLY A 827 8.39 26.74 18.58
CA GLY A 827 8.71 26.54 17.19
C GLY A 827 7.51 26.29 16.30
N ARG A 828 7.77 25.85 15.07
CA ARG A 828 6.80 25.67 13.99
C ARG A 828 5.57 24.84 14.37
N TYR A 829 5.74 23.83 15.19
CA TYR A 829 4.66 22.89 15.54
C TYR A 829 3.93 23.22 16.83
N GLY A 830 4.10 24.42 17.35
CA GLY A 830 3.22 24.98 18.38
C GLY A 830 3.52 24.57 19.84
N LEU A 831 4.64 23.87 20.11
CA LEU A 831 5.03 23.57 21.51
C LEU A 831 5.12 24.87 22.34
N ARG A 832 4.44 24.93 23.50
CA ARG A 832 4.56 26.08 24.39
C ARG A 832 5.97 26.25 24.90
N ARG A 833 6.44 27.47 24.94
CA ARG A 833 7.76 27.84 25.47
C ARG A 833 8.00 27.34 26.89
N SER A 834 6.97 27.43 27.77
CA SER A 834 7.05 26.95 29.16
C SER A 834 7.23 25.42 29.24
N VAL A 835 6.71 24.68 28.28
CA VAL A 835 6.89 23.22 28.18
C VAL A 835 8.28 22.91 27.63
N ALA A 836 8.73 23.61 26.60
CA ALA A 836 10.07 23.46 26.07
C ALA A 836 11.15 23.77 27.14
N GLU A 837 10.96 24.79 27.98
CA GLU A 837 11.85 25.09 29.11
C GLU A 837 11.99 23.91 30.07
N LYS A 838 10.88 23.24 30.44
CA LYS A 838 10.89 22.05 31.29
C LYS A 838 11.63 20.89 30.62
N MET A 839 11.40 20.67 29.31
CA MET A 839 12.07 19.61 28.54
C MET A 839 13.57 19.85 28.45
N ILE A 840 13.98 21.09 28.17
CA ILE A 840 15.41 21.47 28.11
C ILE A 840 16.06 21.30 29.51
N ALA A 841 15.36 21.68 30.55
CA ALA A 841 15.86 21.47 31.92
C ALA A 841 16.06 20.00 32.26
N MET A 842 15.18 19.13 31.83
CA MET A 842 15.31 17.69 31.98
C MET A 842 16.47 17.11 31.17
N LEU A 843 16.64 17.53 29.91
CA LEU A 843 17.78 17.13 29.09
C LEU A 843 19.11 17.58 29.68
N LYS A 844 19.18 18.76 30.30
CA LYS A 844 20.33 19.20 31.11
C LYS A 844 20.57 18.29 32.31
N GLY A 845 19.51 17.79 32.95
CA GLY A 845 19.64 16.79 34.02
C GLY A 845 20.22 15.46 33.51
N TYR A 846 19.94 15.08 32.29
CA TYR A 846 20.59 13.91 31.67
C TYR A 846 22.07 14.16 31.37
N GLU A 847 22.44 15.35 30.90
CA GLU A 847 23.85 15.74 30.70
C GLU A 847 24.67 15.66 32.01
N GLU A 848 24.06 16.04 33.15
CA GLU A 848 24.68 15.88 34.49
C GLU A 848 24.79 14.40 34.92
N LYS A 849 23.86 13.56 34.48
CA LYS A 849 23.77 12.14 34.84
C LYS A 849 24.64 11.22 34.01
N TYR A 850 24.74 11.51 32.70
CA TYR A 850 25.40 10.67 31.68
C TYR A 850 26.60 11.39 31.07
N PRO A 851 27.86 11.01 31.43
CA PRO A 851 29.08 11.74 31.01
C PRO A 851 29.31 11.82 29.49
N HIS A 852 28.73 10.90 28.72
CA HIS A 852 28.86 10.92 27.26
C HIS A 852 27.66 11.53 26.54
N PHE A 853 26.65 12.02 27.26
CA PHE A 853 25.58 12.80 26.66
C PHE A 853 25.87 14.30 26.76
N ILE A 854 25.70 15.02 25.69
CA ILE A 854 25.95 16.46 25.60
C ILE A 854 24.76 17.12 24.91
N LEU A 855 24.23 18.17 25.55
CA LEU A 855 23.15 18.97 25.00
C LEU A 855 23.71 20.21 24.30
N MET A 856 23.56 20.31 22.99
CA MET A 856 23.90 21.48 22.19
C MET A 856 22.62 22.27 21.85
N ASP A 857 22.29 23.27 22.68
CA ASP A 857 21.11 24.13 22.48
C ASP A 857 21.45 25.32 21.58
N GLU A 858 21.27 25.19 20.29
CA GLU A 858 21.47 26.25 19.30
C GLU A 858 20.20 27.10 19.06
N ASN A 859 19.04 26.70 19.61
CA ASN A 859 17.81 27.48 19.57
C ASN A 859 17.80 28.62 20.61
N GLN A 860 18.27 28.33 21.81
CA GLN A 860 18.31 29.27 22.94
C GLN A 860 16.97 29.97 23.17
N MET A 861 15.88 29.20 23.08
CA MET A 861 14.52 29.75 23.18
C MET A 861 14.25 30.88 22.17
N GLY A 862 14.78 30.81 20.94
CA GLY A 862 14.65 31.79 19.89
C GLY A 862 15.55 33.03 20.03
N MET A 863 16.46 33.02 21.01
CA MET A 863 17.45 34.11 21.22
C MET A 863 18.82 33.80 20.61
N HIS A 864 18.84 32.86 19.65
CA HIS A 864 20.05 32.49 18.93
C HIS A 864 20.57 33.63 18.03
N ASP A 865 21.80 33.50 17.58
CA ASP A 865 22.51 34.48 16.74
C ASP A 865 22.59 34.10 15.26
N TYR A 866 21.63 33.30 14.76
CA TYR A 866 21.46 32.96 13.33
C TYR A 866 20.61 34.05 12.67
N GLY A 867 21.25 34.89 11.83
CA GLY A 867 20.60 35.95 11.09
C GLY A 867 19.70 35.44 9.96
N ASP A 868 18.95 36.33 9.35
CA ASP A 868 18.03 36.01 8.27
C ASP A 868 18.72 35.32 7.09
N GLU A 869 19.93 35.76 6.73
CA GLU A 869 20.76 35.16 5.69
C GLU A 869 21.30 33.76 6.03
N MET A 870 21.09 33.27 7.26
CA MET A 870 21.48 31.94 7.72
C MET A 870 20.32 30.96 7.72
N ALA A 871 19.17 31.39 7.25
CA ALA A 871 17.96 30.58 7.18
C ALA A 871 17.53 30.26 5.75
N PHE A 872 16.89 29.13 5.57
CA PHE A 872 16.19 28.74 4.35
C PHE A 872 14.67 28.96 4.50
N ASN A 873 14.13 28.66 5.66
CA ASN A 873 12.74 28.90 6.00
C ASN A 873 12.56 28.98 7.53
N CYS A 874 11.33 28.94 8.03
CA CYS A 874 11.04 29.16 9.46
C CYS A 874 11.65 28.14 10.42
N ASP A 875 12.13 26.97 9.97
CA ASP A 875 12.67 25.91 10.82
C ASP A 875 13.90 25.17 10.24
N HIS A 876 14.46 25.67 9.12
CA HIS A 876 15.67 25.10 8.52
C HIS A 876 16.73 26.17 8.27
N LEU A 877 17.98 25.81 8.50
CA LEU A 877 19.13 26.64 8.19
C LEU A 877 19.44 26.62 6.69
N SER A 878 19.99 27.74 6.19
CA SER A 878 20.65 27.79 4.88
C SER A 878 22.05 27.18 4.95
N TYR A 879 22.70 27.02 3.80
CA TYR A 879 24.11 26.60 3.74
C TYR A 879 25.05 27.46 4.62
N LYS A 880 24.77 28.77 4.80
CA LYS A 880 25.53 29.63 5.68
C LYS A 880 25.28 29.31 7.16
N GLY A 881 24.03 29.07 7.51
CA GLY A 881 23.67 28.63 8.85
C GLY A 881 24.23 27.25 9.19
N ALA A 882 24.18 26.34 8.23
CA ALA A 882 24.76 25.00 8.35
C ALA A 882 26.29 25.07 8.58
N GLU A 883 27.01 25.90 7.81
CA GLU A 883 28.44 26.08 8.02
C GLU A 883 28.75 26.61 9.43
N LYS A 884 27.98 27.58 9.94
CA LYS A 884 28.15 28.13 11.29
C LYS A 884 27.90 27.10 12.36
N LEU A 885 26.77 26.38 12.27
CA LEU A 885 26.42 25.33 13.25
C LEU A 885 27.44 24.21 13.24
N THR A 886 27.87 23.76 12.05
CA THR A 886 28.86 22.68 11.93
C THR A 886 30.22 23.07 12.50
N LYS A 887 30.67 24.32 12.36
CA LYS A 887 31.90 24.82 13.02
C LYS A 887 31.77 24.83 14.54
N ARG A 888 30.60 25.14 15.08
CA ARG A 888 30.36 25.08 16.54
C ARG A 888 30.35 23.63 17.02
N LEU A 889 29.74 22.74 16.25
CA LEU A 889 29.77 21.29 16.53
C LEU A 889 31.21 20.75 16.51
N ASP A 890 32.02 21.10 15.50
CA ASP A 890 33.46 20.73 15.47
C ASP A 890 34.19 21.24 16.71
N SER A 891 33.99 22.51 17.06
CA SER A 891 34.58 23.06 18.27
C SER A 891 34.17 22.35 19.55
N LEU A 892 32.91 21.93 19.65
CA LEU A 892 32.41 21.13 20.77
C LEU A 892 33.07 19.75 20.81
N ILE A 893 33.11 19.05 19.68
CA ILE A 893 33.74 17.73 19.56
C ILE A 893 35.22 17.77 19.94
N GLN A 894 35.94 18.83 19.62
CA GLN A 894 37.33 19.01 20.01
C GLN A 894 37.56 19.18 21.53
N THR A 895 36.53 19.52 22.29
CA THR A 895 36.61 19.57 23.75
C THR A 895 36.46 18.20 24.40
N LEU A 896 36.03 17.18 23.65
CA LEU A 896 35.79 15.84 24.16
C LEU A 896 37.07 15.03 24.23
N ASN A 897 37.21 14.19 25.27
CA ASN A 897 38.36 13.30 25.41
C ASN A 897 38.23 12.06 24.50
N ILE A 898 38.31 12.24 23.16
CA ILE A 898 38.15 11.17 22.19
C ILE A 898 39.52 10.67 21.74
N GLU A 899 39.75 9.38 21.87
CA GLU A 899 40.90 8.69 21.28
C GLU A 899 40.52 8.24 19.84
N TRP A 900 40.86 9.06 18.84
CA TRP A 900 40.50 8.82 17.43
C TRP A 900 41.23 7.63 16.78
N ASN A 901 42.39 7.23 17.31
CA ASN A 901 43.29 6.23 16.70
C ASN A 901 43.23 4.83 17.34
N LYS A 902 42.24 4.55 18.13
CA LYS A 902 42.04 3.20 18.72
C LYS A 902 40.80 2.52 18.19
#